data_648cce8687a0e1d8b8b471fe0cdc71f1
#
_entry.id   648cce8687a0e1d8b8b471fe0cdc71f1
#
_cell.length_a   1.000
_cell.length_b   1.000
_cell.length_c   1.000
_cell.angle_alpha   90.00
_cell.angle_beta   90.00
_cell.angle_gamma   90.00
#
_symmetry.space_group_name_H-M   'P 1'
#
loop_
_entity.id
_entity.type
_entity.pdbx_description
1 polymer ?
#
loop_
_entity_poly.entity_id
_entity_poly.type
_entity_poly.pdbx_seq_one_letter_code
_entity_poly.pdbx_strand_id
1 'polypeptide(L)'
;MHFRLFYTIICFLLTTVTFAQSTFPNNGPADPRPNNVMLRRATVVVAPGNVQTSTDILVEKGRIKAVGKNIALPQGCQEIDCSDKWIYSSFIDLYSNYGVTSWQPIKSNQGRGQKLLSEKPGAYYWNESIHPETNAFEYFVSDEKEANNLRGQGFGVTLSQIKDGISRGSAVLVSTGEKTPSSNLIIDERVAHGLSFSKGSTNQSYPSSQMGSIALLRQLYYDGIAQDKPTDEKNLSIEAWRTNANLKSIIAVNSWQEVLRAVKVAKEFNKTYIVKSAGDEYQRIDAIKATNMPLIIPINFPEVVKSDDILDLDKISLEQIKHVALAPRNPGILSQNGIKFTITSDGLKEIKEFREKLLLAVDHGLDKDKALAALTTVPAELIGETAQIGTIETGKWANFFVMDKNYFDKKAKMTSHFVQGRKYELYNLPDSTRDGKFLFSTSIDNDKYSVHITKSNKEINLVYQDTLKYKGIISVNNNKINFSLDPKGSLDGKYWSCSGRLDGKNYYGIGQNQEGTSFTWTLTLVEEIRDKKKEEKADSLILMPETKVLYPFVGFGNEKMPVAEKVLFKNATLWTNEADGILKETDILIENGKIVRYGKNLSEAGAKVIDATGKHVTSGVIDEHSHIAISSGVNEGGQESSAEVRIGDVVNSEDVNIYRQLSGGVTASQLLHGSANPIGGQSAMIKLRWGAAPQDLMIKDADGFIKFALGENVKQVNWGIQGRNRYPQSRMGVEQVYEDYFSRGQAYIADRKANPNMRKDLDLEAIAEILQAKRFITCHSYQQGEINMLMKVADKYKFRVNTFTHILEGYKVADKMKAHGVGASTFSDWWAYKYEVIDAIPYNGAIMHNVGVVVAFNSDDAEMARRLNQEAGKAVLYGGVPEEEAWKFVTLNPAKLLHLDSHMGSLKAGKDADIVLWSDNPLSIYAVAEQTYVDGIKYFDRAEDKIKQATIAQEKMRLLRAMDKMSAGGMKSEGVRPKREVLYHCDSEEE
;
A
#
# COMPACT_ATOMS: atom_id res chain seq x y z
N MET A 1 -9.04 21.64 -93.59
CA MET A 1 -7.84 21.66 -92.70
C MET A 1 -8.14 22.07 -91.27
N HIS A 2 -9.25 22.70 -90.93
CA HIS A 2 -9.59 23.10 -89.59
C HIS A 2 -10.15 21.97 -88.72
N PHE A 3 -10.74 20.93 -89.25
CA PHE A 3 -11.30 19.83 -88.50
C PHE A 3 -10.27 18.85 -87.93
N ARG A 4 -9.16 18.71 -88.57
CA ARG A 4 -8.06 17.85 -88.09
C ARG A 4 -7.24 18.50 -86.98
N LEU A 5 -7.18 19.81 -86.91
CA LEU A 5 -6.48 20.54 -85.86
C LEU A 5 -7.26 20.53 -84.56
N PHE A 6 -8.61 20.54 -84.69
CA PHE A 6 -9.50 20.49 -83.46
C PHE A 6 -9.47 19.13 -82.79
N TYR A 7 -9.39 18.03 -83.54
CA TYR A 7 -9.25 16.66 -82.96
C TYR A 7 -7.89 16.44 -82.36
N THR A 8 -6.83 17.01 -82.89
CA THR A 8 -5.49 16.87 -82.30
C THR A 8 -5.34 17.68 -81.03
N ILE A 9 -5.99 18.83 -80.91
CA ILE A 9 -6.02 19.62 -79.65
C ILE A 9 -6.88 18.97 -78.60
N ILE A 10 -8.01 18.35 -78.95
CA ILE A 10 -8.81 17.56 -78.02
C ILE A 10 -8.12 16.29 -77.57
N CYS A 11 -7.41 15.56 -78.40
CA CYS A 11 -6.58 14.43 -78.08
C CYS A 11 -5.38 14.84 -77.22
N PHE A 12 -4.80 15.99 -77.38
CA PHE A 12 -3.69 16.51 -76.57
C PHE A 12 -4.18 17.01 -75.22
N LEU A 13 -5.46 17.49 -75.13
CA LEU A 13 -6.12 17.84 -73.88
C LEU A 13 -6.63 16.61 -73.09
N LEU A 14 -6.83 15.46 -73.76
CA LEU A 14 -7.24 14.20 -73.09
C LEU A 14 -6.06 13.32 -72.67
N THR A 15 -4.82 13.63 -73.04
CA THR A 15 -3.62 12.90 -72.56
C THR A 15 -2.87 13.59 -71.45
N THR A 16 -3.29 14.74 -70.97
CA THR A 16 -2.94 15.19 -69.62
C THR A 16 -3.78 14.42 -68.63
N VAL A 17 -3.60 13.08 -68.59
CA VAL A 17 -3.95 12.31 -67.40
C VAL A 17 -3.15 12.89 -66.28
N THR A 18 -3.79 13.71 -65.54
CA THR A 18 -3.40 14.17 -64.25
C THR A 18 -2.79 13.04 -63.48
N PHE A 19 -1.50 13.03 -63.31
CA PHE A 19 -0.96 12.46 -62.11
C PHE A 19 -1.63 13.26 -61.01
N ALA A 20 -2.63 12.68 -60.41
CA ALA A 20 -3.20 13.23 -59.20
C ALA A 20 -2.04 13.40 -58.24
N GLN A 21 -1.59 14.62 -58.05
CA GLN A 21 -0.65 14.89 -56.99
C GLN A 21 -1.21 14.22 -55.71
N SER A 22 -0.37 13.45 -55.04
CA SER A 22 -0.72 12.99 -53.70
C SER A 22 -1.25 14.20 -52.95
N THR A 23 -2.52 14.17 -52.62
CA THR A 23 -3.20 15.30 -51.99
C THR A 23 -2.62 15.65 -50.60
N PHE A 24 -1.70 14.80 -50.15
CA PHE A 24 -1.02 14.98 -48.86
C PHE A 24 0.48 14.79 -49.07
N PRO A 25 1.27 15.85 -49.03
CA PRO A 25 2.73 15.71 -49.04
C PRO A 25 3.17 14.98 -47.79
N ASN A 26 4.10 14.04 -47.93
CA ASN A 26 4.58 13.22 -46.81
C ASN A 26 5.24 14.01 -45.66
N ASN A 27 5.50 15.27 -45.84
CA ASN A 27 6.01 16.23 -44.86
C ASN A 27 5.04 17.43 -44.65
N GLY A 28 3.82 17.32 -45.11
CA GLY A 28 2.79 18.34 -44.98
C GLY A 28 2.02 18.26 -43.64
N PRO A 29 1.01 19.10 -43.46
CA PRO A 29 0.12 19.03 -42.29
C PRO A 29 -0.58 17.67 -42.21
N ALA A 30 -1.04 17.31 -41.00
CA ALA A 30 -1.77 16.08 -40.79
C ALA A 30 -2.97 15.96 -41.75
N ASP A 31 -3.31 14.73 -42.17
CA ASP A 31 -4.45 14.44 -43.02
C ASP A 31 -5.73 14.99 -42.40
N PRO A 32 -6.42 15.99 -43.01
CA PRO A 32 -7.64 16.57 -42.41
C PRO A 32 -8.87 15.69 -42.62
N ARG A 33 -8.75 14.51 -43.27
CA ARG A 33 -9.89 13.61 -43.44
C ARG A 33 -10.37 13.15 -42.04
N PRO A 34 -11.68 13.05 -41.83
CA PRO A 34 -12.19 12.52 -40.56
C PRO A 34 -11.61 11.11 -40.33
N ASN A 35 -11.48 10.75 -39.05
CA ASN A 35 -10.89 9.47 -38.57
C ASN A 35 -11.73 8.25 -39.01
N ASN A 36 -11.92 8.05 -40.32
CA ASN A 36 -12.56 6.92 -40.93
C ASN A 36 -11.48 6.00 -41.44
N VAL A 37 -11.32 4.87 -40.80
CA VAL A 37 -10.23 3.92 -41.07
C VAL A 37 -10.78 2.50 -41.12
N MET A 38 -10.34 1.75 -42.12
CA MET A 38 -10.56 0.30 -42.22
C MET A 38 -9.26 -0.44 -41.98
N LEU A 39 -9.18 -1.19 -40.85
CA LEU A 39 -8.08 -2.12 -40.61
C LEU A 39 -8.47 -3.48 -41.18
N ARG A 40 -7.62 -4.09 -42.00
CA ARG A 40 -7.92 -5.33 -42.72
C ARG A 40 -7.16 -6.53 -42.20
N ARG A 41 -7.84 -7.67 -42.18
CA ARG A 41 -7.26 -9.01 -42.04
C ARG A 41 -6.42 -9.22 -40.75
N ALA A 42 -6.67 -8.47 -39.69
CA ALA A 42 -5.95 -8.60 -38.44
C ALA A 42 -6.35 -9.87 -37.65
N THR A 43 -5.49 -10.28 -36.74
CA THR A 43 -5.91 -11.12 -35.60
C THR A 43 -6.38 -10.18 -34.50
N VAL A 44 -7.67 -10.20 -34.20
CA VAL A 44 -8.30 -9.27 -33.24
C VAL A 44 -8.68 -10.03 -31.97
N VAL A 45 -8.16 -9.56 -30.82
CA VAL A 45 -8.63 -9.97 -29.50
C VAL A 45 -9.81 -9.07 -29.14
N VAL A 46 -11.00 -9.51 -29.50
CA VAL A 46 -12.25 -8.76 -29.32
C VAL A 46 -12.50 -8.50 -27.84
N ALA A 47 -12.31 -9.54 -27.04
CA ALA A 47 -12.33 -9.55 -25.59
C ALA A 47 -11.36 -10.63 -25.09
N PRO A 48 -10.93 -10.63 -23.83
CA PRO A 48 -10.13 -11.71 -23.27
C PRO A 48 -10.76 -13.08 -23.52
N GLY A 49 -9.96 -14.02 -24.08
CA GLY A 49 -10.43 -15.35 -24.49
C GLY A 49 -11.21 -15.41 -25.80
N ASN A 50 -11.54 -14.27 -26.46
CA ASN A 50 -12.23 -14.22 -27.75
C ASN A 50 -11.32 -13.64 -28.83
N VAL A 51 -10.63 -14.51 -29.57
CA VAL A 51 -9.69 -14.16 -30.64
C VAL A 51 -10.29 -14.50 -32.00
N GLN A 52 -10.35 -13.53 -32.88
CA GLN A 52 -10.83 -13.67 -34.26
C GLN A 52 -9.73 -13.40 -35.27
N THR A 53 -9.49 -14.31 -36.20
CA THR A 53 -8.48 -14.20 -37.25
C THR A 53 -9.05 -13.66 -38.55
N SER A 54 -8.20 -12.99 -39.34
CA SER A 54 -8.59 -12.38 -40.63
C SER A 54 -9.81 -11.48 -40.50
N THR A 55 -9.81 -10.64 -39.48
CA THR A 55 -10.95 -9.79 -39.08
C THR A 55 -10.66 -8.35 -39.48
N ASP A 56 -11.68 -7.68 -40.02
CA ASP A 56 -11.65 -6.27 -40.36
C ASP A 56 -12.30 -5.45 -39.24
N ILE A 57 -11.80 -4.24 -39.01
CA ILE A 57 -12.38 -3.26 -38.09
C ILE A 57 -12.61 -1.96 -38.87
N LEU A 58 -13.89 -1.55 -38.95
CA LEU A 58 -14.26 -0.25 -39.49
C LEU A 58 -14.44 0.76 -38.38
N VAL A 59 -13.69 1.86 -38.46
CA VAL A 59 -13.79 3.00 -37.53
C VAL A 59 -14.37 4.19 -38.25
N GLU A 60 -15.43 4.77 -37.70
CA GLU A 60 -16.05 6.01 -38.17
C GLU A 60 -16.29 6.98 -37.01
N LYS A 61 -15.90 8.22 -37.18
CA LYS A 61 -16.10 9.30 -36.17
C LYS A 61 -15.62 8.91 -34.78
N GLY A 62 -14.47 8.23 -34.70
CA GLY A 62 -13.85 7.82 -33.44
C GLY A 62 -14.46 6.57 -32.78
N ARG A 63 -15.50 5.98 -33.38
CA ARG A 63 -16.14 4.75 -32.85
C ARG A 63 -15.97 3.56 -33.77
N ILE A 64 -16.03 2.38 -33.19
CA ILE A 64 -16.06 1.12 -33.94
C ILE A 64 -17.44 0.98 -34.58
N LYS A 65 -17.48 1.02 -35.90
CA LYS A 65 -18.74 0.91 -36.67
C LYS A 65 -19.10 -0.54 -36.98
N ALA A 66 -18.09 -1.35 -37.26
CA ALA A 66 -18.28 -2.77 -37.55
C ALA A 66 -17.00 -3.56 -37.25
N VAL A 67 -17.18 -4.82 -36.83
CA VAL A 67 -16.10 -5.82 -36.64
C VAL A 67 -16.56 -7.11 -37.31
N GLY A 68 -15.74 -7.67 -38.20
CA GLY A 68 -16.08 -8.90 -38.91
C GLY A 68 -15.20 -9.17 -40.09
N LYS A 69 -15.57 -10.12 -40.95
CA LYS A 69 -14.82 -10.47 -42.16
C LYS A 69 -15.43 -9.80 -43.38
N ASN A 70 -14.57 -9.40 -44.35
CA ASN A 70 -14.98 -8.88 -45.64
C ASN A 70 -15.93 -7.67 -45.56
N ILE A 71 -15.70 -6.77 -44.62
CA ILE A 71 -16.47 -5.54 -44.50
C ILE A 71 -16.27 -4.67 -45.74
N ALA A 72 -17.36 -4.16 -46.36
CA ALA A 72 -17.28 -3.27 -47.50
C ALA A 72 -16.55 -1.98 -47.12
N LEU A 73 -15.63 -1.51 -47.95
CA LEU A 73 -14.87 -0.29 -47.74
C LEU A 73 -15.75 0.94 -48.04
N PRO A 74 -16.09 1.80 -47.08
CA PRO A 74 -16.81 3.03 -47.37
C PRO A 74 -16.00 4.00 -48.21
N GLN A 75 -16.68 4.80 -49.04
CA GLN A 75 -16.01 5.82 -49.81
C GLN A 75 -15.28 6.84 -48.93
N GLY A 76 -14.03 7.15 -49.25
CA GLY A 76 -13.19 8.10 -48.52
C GLY A 76 -12.62 7.55 -47.19
N CYS A 77 -12.78 6.25 -46.93
CA CYS A 77 -12.16 5.58 -45.80
C CYS A 77 -10.70 5.22 -46.11
N GLN A 78 -9.79 5.45 -45.17
CA GLN A 78 -8.40 4.99 -45.28
C GLN A 78 -8.33 3.49 -44.96
N GLU A 79 -7.71 2.73 -45.87
CA GLU A 79 -7.47 1.30 -45.66
C GLU A 79 -6.06 1.07 -45.10
N ILE A 80 -5.95 0.25 -44.07
CA ILE A 80 -4.69 -0.16 -43.43
C ILE A 80 -4.65 -1.68 -43.44
N ASP A 81 -3.64 -2.24 -44.10
CA ASP A 81 -3.39 -3.67 -44.06
C ASP A 81 -2.76 -4.06 -42.72
N CYS A 82 -3.46 -4.92 -42.00
CA CYS A 82 -3.04 -5.47 -40.71
C CYS A 82 -2.84 -7.00 -40.78
N SER A 83 -2.58 -7.55 -41.96
CA SER A 83 -2.20 -8.96 -42.14
C SER A 83 -1.02 -9.27 -41.21
N ASP A 84 -1.07 -10.40 -40.50
CA ASP A 84 -0.08 -10.83 -39.51
C ASP A 84 0.11 -9.89 -38.31
N LYS A 85 -0.78 -8.91 -38.11
CA LYS A 85 -0.81 -8.05 -36.92
C LYS A 85 -1.87 -8.52 -35.92
N TRP A 86 -1.61 -8.21 -34.65
CA TRP A 86 -2.51 -8.43 -33.54
C TRP A 86 -3.12 -7.12 -33.07
N ILE A 87 -4.40 -7.09 -32.81
CA ILE A 87 -5.10 -5.91 -32.31
C ILE A 87 -5.74 -6.24 -30.96
N TYR A 88 -5.46 -5.40 -29.98
CA TYR A 88 -5.96 -5.52 -28.60
C TYR A 88 -6.73 -4.26 -28.21
N SER A 89 -7.78 -4.41 -27.39
CA SER A 89 -8.43 -3.26 -26.76
C SER A 89 -7.42 -2.48 -25.93
N SER A 90 -7.51 -1.15 -25.95
CA SER A 90 -6.68 -0.29 -25.11
C SER A 90 -6.87 -0.64 -23.64
N PHE A 91 -5.80 -0.55 -22.88
CA PHE A 91 -5.78 -0.71 -21.44
C PHE A 91 -6.41 0.49 -20.73
N ILE A 92 -6.97 0.21 -19.57
CA ILE A 92 -7.65 1.18 -18.70
C ILE A 92 -6.93 1.15 -17.35
N ASP A 93 -6.39 2.30 -16.91
CA ASP A 93 -5.81 2.45 -15.57
C ASP A 93 -6.81 3.14 -14.65
N LEU A 94 -7.22 2.47 -13.56
CA LEU A 94 -8.20 3.01 -12.61
C LEU A 94 -7.57 3.84 -11.47
N TYR A 95 -6.25 4.01 -11.46
CA TYR A 95 -5.59 4.77 -10.39
C TYR A 95 -4.43 5.61 -10.92
N SER A 96 -4.75 6.65 -11.63
CA SER A 96 -3.80 7.59 -12.27
C SER A 96 -3.94 9.00 -11.70
N ASN A 97 -2.95 9.84 -11.90
CA ASN A 97 -2.99 11.29 -11.73
C ASN A 97 -2.70 12.03 -13.04
N TYR A 98 -2.79 11.35 -14.15
CA TYR A 98 -2.58 11.94 -15.48
C TYR A 98 -3.43 13.19 -15.68
N GLY A 99 -2.77 14.29 -16.01
CA GLY A 99 -3.40 15.56 -16.34
C GLY A 99 -3.98 16.34 -15.15
N VAL A 100 -3.96 15.83 -13.91
CA VAL A 100 -4.49 16.53 -12.71
C VAL A 100 -3.40 17.03 -11.75
N THR A 101 -2.19 17.14 -12.22
CA THR A 101 -1.02 17.57 -11.43
C THR A 101 -1.00 19.07 -11.14
N SER A 102 -1.89 19.85 -11.74
CA SER A 102 -2.02 21.30 -11.51
C SER A 102 -2.70 21.64 -10.18
N TRP A 103 -3.39 20.69 -9.55
CA TRP A 103 -3.96 20.88 -8.22
C TRP A 103 -2.85 21.10 -7.20
N GLN A 104 -3.02 22.07 -6.33
CA GLN A 104 -2.08 22.38 -5.26
C GLN A 104 -2.82 22.41 -3.92
N PRO A 105 -2.26 21.82 -2.87
CA PRO A 105 -2.81 21.94 -1.53
C PRO A 105 -2.75 23.40 -1.05
N ILE A 106 -3.54 23.72 -0.05
CA ILE A 106 -3.52 25.03 0.59
C ILE A 106 -2.15 25.17 1.30
N LYS A 107 -1.38 26.16 0.91
CA LYS A 107 -0.12 26.47 1.58
C LYS A 107 -0.43 27.28 2.85
N SER A 108 -0.39 26.63 4.00
CA SER A 108 -0.53 27.35 5.26
C SER A 108 0.74 28.12 5.59
N ASN A 109 0.59 29.32 6.16
CA ASN A 109 1.73 30.06 6.70
C ASN A 109 2.38 29.25 7.82
N GLN A 110 3.70 29.03 7.72
CA GLN A 110 4.48 28.26 8.68
C GLN A 110 4.62 29.02 9.99
N GLY A 111 3.64 28.91 10.89
CA GLY A 111 3.74 29.31 12.28
C GLY A 111 4.12 28.10 13.16
N ARG A 112 4.98 28.29 14.15
CA ARG A 112 5.24 27.30 15.21
C ARG A 112 4.02 27.28 16.14
N GLY A 113 3.14 26.30 16.00
CA GLY A 113 1.98 26.16 16.88
C GLY A 113 0.98 25.10 16.39
N GLN A 114 0.07 24.74 17.27
CA GLN A 114 -1.01 23.81 16.95
C GLN A 114 -1.93 24.43 15.88
N LYS A 115 -2.17 23.70 14.81
CA LYS A 115 -3.11 24.08 13.75
C LYS A 115 -4.28 23.12 13.75
N LEU A 116 -5.40 23.55 14.29
CA LEU A 116 -6.61 22.72 14.38
C LEU A 116 -7.61 23.04 13.26
N LEU A 117 -7.70 24.31 12.85
CA LEU A 117 -8.69 24.74 11.89
C LEU A 117 -8.08 24.93 10.50
N SER A 118 -8.89 24.71 9.48
CA SER A 118 -8.53 24.95 8.09
C SER A 118 -8.34 26.46 7.83
N GLU A 119 -7.32 26.78 7.02
CA GLU A 119 -7.11 28.13 6.47
C GLU A 119 -7.84 28.32 5.13
N LYS A 120 -8.59 27.33 4.65
CA LYS A 120 -9.37 27.41 3.41
C LYS A 120 -10.51 28.43 3.56
N PRO A 121 -10.54 29.51 2.78
CA PRO A 121 -11.59 30.48 2.86
C PRO A 121 -12.92 29.90 2.35
N GLY A 122 -13.98 30.09 3.11
CA GLY A 122 -15.34 29.64 2.77
C GLY A 122 -15.90 28.62 3.76
N ALA A 123 -17.12 28.16 3.50
CA ALA A 123 -17.86 27.25 4.36
C ALA A 123 -17.49 25.78 4.05
N TYR A 124 -16.25 25.41 4.28
CA TYR A 124 -15.73 24.06 4.07
C TYR A 124 -15.52 23.30 5.37
N TYR A 125 -15.18 22.02 5.26
CA TYR A 125 -14.87 21.20 6.42
C TYR A 125 -13.65 21.75 7.18
N TRP A 126 -13.65 21.58 8.50
CA TRP A 126 -12.63 22.13 9.38
C TRP A 126 -11.25 21.50 9.18
N ASN A 127 -11.20 20.29 8.61
CA ASN A 127 -9.95 19.56 8.36
C ASN A 127 -9.65 19.51 6.86
N GLU A 128 -8.45 19.94 6.48
CA GLU A 128 -8.01 20.07 5.08
C GLU A 128 -7.73 18.74 4.38
N SER A 129 -7.58 17.64 5.15
CA SER A 129 -7.51 16.29 4.57
C SER A 129 -8.87 15.83 4.00
N ILE A 130 -9.92 16.56 4.28
CA ILE A 130 -11.30 16.29 3.86
C ILE A 130 -11.72 17.33 2.85
N HIS A 131 -11.62 17.01 1.56
CA HIS A 131 -12.00 17.90 0.48
C HIS A 131 -12.83 17.19 -0.62
N PRO A 132 -13.96 16.57 -0.26
CA PRO A 132 -14.85 15.87 -1.21
C PRO A 132 -15.43 16.77 -2.29
N GLU A 133 -15.43 18.09 -2.11
CA GLU A 133 -15.84 19.10 -3.07
C GLU A 133 -14.87 19.28 -4.24
N THR A 134 -13.66 18.73 -4.14
CA THR A 134 -12.65 18.85 -5.20
C THR A 134 -12.99 17.90 -6.35
N ASN A 135 -13.19 18.45 -7.55
CA ASN A 135 -13.48 17.65 -8.74
C ASN A 135 -12.25 17.59 -9.65
N ALA A 136 -11.72 16.39 -9.90
CA ALA A 136 -10.52 16.25 -10.71
C ALA A 136 -10.68 16.78 -12.15
N PHE A 137 -11.89 16.76 -12.72
CA PHE A 137 -12.15 17.27 -14.06
C PHE A 137 -11.89 18.78 -14.19
N GLU A 138 -12.06 19.56 -13.13
CA GLU A 138 -11.80 21.00 -13.11
C GLU A 138 -10.30 21.34 -13.24
N TYR A 139 -9.45 20.40 -12.86
CA TYR A 139 -7.99 20.52 -12.88
C TYR A 139 -7.36 19.76 -14.05
N PHE A 140 -8.16 19.08 -14.87
CA PHE A 140 -7.64 18.26 -15.94
C PHE A 140 -7.06 19.10 -17.09
N VAL A 141 -5.77 18.95 -17.30
CA VAL A 141 -5.04 19.52 -18.44
C VAL A 141 -4.22 18.40 -19.07
N SER A 142 -4.50 18.12 -20.36
CA SER A 142 -3.77 17.06 -21.06
C SER A 142 -2.29 17.43 -21.23
N ASP A 143 -1.40 16.52 -20.86
CA ASP A 143 0.03 16.57 -21.13
C ASP A 143 0.38 15.56 -22.22
N GLU A 144 0.86 16.04 -23.37
CA GLU A 144 1.11 15.18 -24.53
C GLU A 144 2.29 14.22 -24.30
N LYS A 145 3.29 14.62 -23.53
CA LYS A 145 4.44 13.76 -23.20
C LYS A 145 4.00 12.59 -22.31
N GLU A 146 3.21 12.88 -21.30
CA GLU A 146 2.68 11.86 -20.40
C GLU A 146 1.68 10.96 -21.14
N ALA A 147 0.79 11.53 -21.96
CA ALA A 147 -0.12 10.78 -22.81
C ALA A 147 0.61 9.84 -23.78
N ASN A 148 1.70 10.30 -24.41
CA ASN A 148 2.54 9.46 -25.27
C ASN A 148 3.16 8.29 -24.51
N ASN A 149 3.64 8.53 -23.30
CA ASN A 149 4.20 7.48 -22.46
C ASN A 149 3.14 6.42 -22.11
N LEU A 150 1.92 6.85 -21.74
CA LEU A 150 0.79 5.97 -21.45
C LEU A 150 0.37 5.17 -22.71
N ARG A 151 0.21 5.85 -23.86
CA ARG A 151 -0.11 5.20 -25.13
C ARG A 151 0.94 4.16 -25.54
N GLY A 152 2.22 4.46 -25.28
CA GLY A 152 3.33 3.56 -25.53
C GLY A 152 3.28 2.25 -24.74
N GLN A 153 2.50 2.20 -23.67
CA GLN A 153 2.25 1.00 -22.87
C GLN A 153 0.86 0.39 -23.10
N GLY A 154 0.05 0.96 -24.00
CA GLY A 154 -1.27 0.46 -24.36
C GLY A 154 -2.43 1.12 -23.60
N PHE A 155 -2.18 2.07 -22.72
CA PHE A 155 -3.24 2.79 -22.00
C PHE A 155 -3.90 3.84 -22.89
N GLY A 156 -5.16 3.63 -23.24
CA GLY A 156 -5.99 4.57 -23.99
C GLY A 156 -6.92 5.39 -23.11
N VAL A 157 -7.16 4.92 -21.89
CA VAL A 157 -8.07 5.54 -20.92
C VAL A 157 -7.47 5.46 -19.51
N THR A 158 -7.62 6.53 -18.75
CA THR A 158 -7.23 6.57 -17.33
C THR A 158 -8.33 7.18 -16.50
N LEU A 159 -8.52 6.66 -15.28
CA LEU A 159 -9.29 7.31 -14.24
C LEU A 159 -8.32 8.17 -13.42
N SER A 160 -8.33 9.46 -13.71
CA SER A 160 -7.42 10.42 -13.09
C SER A 160 -8.03 11.04 -11.85
N GLN A 161 -7.24 11.07 -10.77
CA GLN A 161 -7.68 11.58 -9.47
C GLN A 161 -6.56 12.33 -8.75
N ILE A 162 -6.95 13.23 -7.87
CA ILE A 162 -6.06 13.87 -6.92
C ILE A 162 -5.69 12.84 -5.85
N LYS A 163 -4.40 12.64 -5.59
CA LYS A 163 -3.89 11.61 -4.66
C LYS A 163 -3.49 12.20 -3.30
N ASP A 164 -4.17 13.24 -2.86
CA ASP A 164 -3.90 13.94 -1.60
C ASP A 164 -5.11 13.91 -0.67
N GLY A 165 -4.86 13.79 0.64
CA GLY A 165 -5.90 13.79 1.67
C GLY A 165 -6.62 12.44 1.88
N ILE A 166 -7.52 12.44 2.87
CA ILE A 166 -8.34 11.30 3.29
C ILE A 166 -9.58 11.17 2.40
N SER A 167 -10.28 12.28 2.15
CA SER A 167 -11.36 12.38 1.17
C SER A 167 -10.89 13.31 0.04
N ARG A 168 -10.69 12.75 -1.14
CA ARG A 168 -9.94 13.36 -2.26
C ARG A 168 -10.80 13.96 -3.35
N GLY A 169 -12.12 13.92 -3.17
CA GLY A 169 -13.08 14.39 -4.17
C GLY A 169 -13.31 13.40 -5.31
N SER A 170 -13.87 13.88 -6.43
CA SER A 170 -14.23 13.02 -7.54
C SER A 170 -13.09 12.81 -8.54
N ALA A 171 -13.00 11.57 -9.07
CA ALA A 171 -12.09 11.18 -10.15
C ALA A 171 -12.77 11.36 -11.52
N VAL A 172 -11.99 11.74 -12.53
CA VAL A 172 -12.40 11.97 -13.92
C VAL A 172 -11.90 10.85 -14.82
N LEU A 173 -12.76 10.33 -15.69
CA LEU A 173 -12.37 9.37 -16.71
C LEU A 173 -11.94 10.11 -17.97
N VAL A 174 -10.69 9.93 -18.37
CA VAL A 174 -10.10 10.66 -19.47
C VAL A 174 -9.45 9.76 -20.50
N SER A 175 -9.45 10.23 -21.73
CA SER A 175 -8.74 9.65 -22.86
C SER A 175 -7.31 10.17 -22.88
N THR A 176 -6.37 9.31 -23.25
CA THR A 176 -4.97 9.68 -23.52
C THR A 176 -4.77 10.28 -24.94
N GLY A 177 -5.85 10.66 -25.61
CA GLY A 177 -5.81 11.31 -26.92
C GLY A 177 -5.14 12.69 -26.89
N GLU A 178 -4.82 13.21 -28.06
CA GLU A 178 -4.28 14.57 -28.21
C GLU A 178 -5.42 15.61 -28.17
N LYS A 179 -5.17 16.72 -27.49
CA LYS A 179 -6.12 17.83 -27.44
C LYS A 179 -6.18 18.52 -28.81
N THR A 180 -7.34 18.48 -29.43
CA THR A 180 -7.64 19.23 -30.67
C THR A 180 -8.90 20.07 -30.44
N PRO A 181 -9.21 21.05 -31.26
CA PRO A 181 -10.43 21.86 -31.14
C PRO A 181 -11.72 21.03 -31.12
N SER A 182 -11.72 19.84 -31.72
CA SER A 182 -12.89 18.94 -31.81
C SER A 182 -12.80 17.72 -30.91
N SER A 183 -11.71 17.55 -30.10
CA SER A 183 -11.56 16.39 -29.21
C SER A 183 -12.22 16.66 -27.88
N ASN A 184 -13.02 15.71 -27.42
CA ASN A 184 -13.45 15.63 -26.02
C ASN A 184 -12.61 14.54 -25.34
N LEU A 185 -11.63 14.95 -24.55
CA LEU A 185 -10.77 14.01 -23.82
C LEU A 185 -11.40 13.53 -22.53
N ILE A 186 -12.32 14.27 -21.96
CA ILE A 186 -13.10 13.85 -20.78
C ILE A 186 -14.22 12.94 -21.27
N ILE A 187 -14.19 11.67 -20.83
CA ILE A 187 -15.20 10.66 -21.15
C ILE A 187 -16.36 10.77 -20.17
N ASP A 188 -16.04 10.87 -18.87
CA ASP A 188 -17.00 11.13 -17.79
C ASP A 188 -16.32 11.97 -16.71
N GLU A 189 -17.01 13.04 -16.26
CA GLU A 189 -16.47 14.02 -15.32
C GLU A 189 -16.36 13.49 -13.89
N ARG A 190 -17.26 12.58 -13.46
CA ARG A 190 -17.37 12.17 -12.07
C ARG A 190 -17.71 10.69 -11.94
N VAL A 191 -16.69 9.83 -11.99
CA VAL A 191 -16.85 8.35 -12.01
C VAL A 191 -16.70 7.72 -10.64
N ALA A 192 -15.74 8.20 -9.86
CA ALA A 192 -15.44 7.63 -8.56
C ALA A 192 -15.09 8.72 -7.54
N HIS A 193 -15.21 8.38 -6.26
CA HIS A 193 -14.76 9.19 -5.14
C HIS A 193 -13.48 8.58 -4.55
N GLY A 194 -12.40 9.36 -4.51
CA GLY A 194 -11.10 8.94 -3.99
C GLY A 194 -11.03 9.06 -2.45
N LEU A 195 -10.54 8.01 -1.80
CA LEU A 195 -10.35 7.92 -0.35
C LEU A 195 -8.96 7.38 -0.02
N SER A 196 -8.46 7.64 1.19
CA SER A 196 -7.27 6.96 1.77
C SER A 196 -7.19 7.11 3.28
N PHE A 197 -6.18 6.49 3.90
CA PHE A 197 -5.81 6.70 5.30
C PHE A 197 -4.64 7.67 5.47
N SER A 198 -4.24 8.38 4.41
CA SER A 198 -3.20 9.40 4.47
C SER A 198 -3.81 10.79 4.59
N LYS A 199 -3.34 11.58 5.55
CA LYS A 199 -3.77 12.99 5.66
C LYS A 199 -3.33 13.86 4.49
N GLY A 200 -2.42 13.36 3.65
CA GLY A 200 -1.88 14.12 2.52
C GLY A 200 -0.87 15.18 2.95
N SER A 201 -0.90 16.29 2.25
CA SER A 201 0.09 17.38 2.38
C SER A 201 -0.30 18.46 3.38
N THR A 202 -1.44 18.33 4.07
CA THR A 202 -1.86 19.33 5.07
C THR A 202 -0.92 19.42 6.27
N ASN A 203 -0.72 20.64 6.77
CA ASN A 203 0.07 20.93 7.97
C ASN A 203 -0.77 20.96 9.26
N GLN A 204 -2.05 20.59 9.19
CA GLN A 204 -2.87 20.54 10.40
C GLN A 204 -2.34 19.50 11.39
N SER A 205 -2.47 19.81 12.68
CA SER A 205 -1.98 18.95 13.75
C SER A 205 -2.73 17.63 13.87
N TYR A 206 -3.99 17.62 13.47
CA TYR A 206 -4.85 16.43 13.42
C TYR A 206 -5.26 16.11 11.97
N PRO A 207 -5.27 14.82 11.54
CA PRO A 207 -4.72 13.68 12.27
C PRO A 207 -3.19 13.65 12.22
N SER A 208 -2.55 13.12 13.26
CA SER A 208 -1.10 12.87 13.30
C SER A 208 -0.77 11.37 13.13
N SER A 209 -1.77 10.50 13.21
CA SER A 209 -1.63 9.05 13.14
C SER A 209 -2.59 8.41 12.13
N GLN A 210 -2.33 7.14 11.79
CA GLN A 210 -3.27 6.39 10.95
C GLN A 210 -4.61 6.13 11.67
N MET A 211 -4.59 5.88 12.98
CA MET A 211 -5.82 5.71 13.76
C MET A 211 -6.67 6.99 13.77
N GLY A 212 -6.02 8.18 13.83
CA GLY A 212 -6.68 9.47 13.68
C GLY A 212 -7.29 9.65 12.30
N SER A 213 -6.57 9.26 11.23
CA SER A 213 -7.09 9.29 9.87
C SER A 213 -8.32 8.40 9.68
N ILE A 214 -8.32 7.22 10.27
CA ILE A 214 -9.48 6.30 10.25
C ILE A 214 -10.65 6.86 11.06
N ALA A 215 -10.38 7.45 12.23
CA ALA A 215 -11.39 8.09 13.05
C ALA A 215 -12.03 9.29 12.35
N LEU A 216 -11.22 10.14 11.69
CA LEU A 216 -11.70 11.28 10.92
C LEU A 216 -12.57 10.85 9.73
N LEU A 217 -12.17 9.79 8.99
CA LEU A 217 -13.02 9.23 7.94
C LEU A 217 -14.35 8.70 8.50
N ARG A 218 -14.31 8.04 9.64
CA ARG A 218 -15.50 7.52 10.32
C ARG A 218 -16.42 8.67 10.77
N GLN A 219 -15.85 9.75 11.34
CA GLN A 219 -16.60 10.95 11.70
C GLN A 219 -17.25 11.59 10.47
N LEU A 220 -16.52 11.68 9.35
CA LEU A 220 -17.07 12.22 8.08
C LEU A 220 -18.29 11.42 7.60
N TYR A 221 -18.29 10.09 7.74
CA TYR A 221 -19.47 9.28 7.44
C TYR A 221 -20.65 9.64 8.33
N TYR A 222 -20.44 9.83 9.64
CA TYR A 222 -21.52 10.26 10.54
C TYR A 222 -22.00 11.67 10.24
N ASP A 223 -21.10 12.58 9.90
CA ASP A 223 -21.45 13.95 9.51
C ASP A 223 -22.28 13.95 8.21
N GLY A 224 -21.95 13.08 7.26
CA GLY A 224 -22.72 12.91 6.03
C GLY A 224 -24.12 12.34 6.22
N ILE A 225 -24.31 11.47 7.22
CA ILE A 225 -25.62 10.85 7.54
C ILE A 225 -26.50 11.78 8.37
N ALA A 226 -25.91 12.68 9.16
CA ALA A 226 -26.65 13.59 10.04
C ALA A 226 -27.61 14.46 9.22
N GLN A 227 -28.80 14.72 9.80
CA GLN A 227 -29.78 15.64 9.21
C GLN A 227 -29.42 17.06 9.61
N ASP A 228 -29.32 17.95 8.61
CA ASP A 228 -29.10 19.36 8.87
C ASP A 228 -30.37 20.00 9.45
N LYS A 229 -30.18 20.84 10.44
CA LYS A 229 -31.26 21.71 10.93
C LYS A 229 -31.33 22.99 10.10
N PRO A 230 -32.46 23.65 9.99
CA PRO A 230 -32.59 24.92 9.26
C PRO A 230 -31.66 26.03 9.80
N THR A 231 -31.18 25.89 11.03
CA THR A 231 -30.29 26.84 11.72
C THR A 231 -28.83 26.45 11.61
N ASP A 232 -28.50 25.29 11.00
CA ASP A 232 -27.12 24.82 10.89
C ASP A 232 -26.39 25.64 9.82
N GLU A 233 -25.12 25.89 10.05
CA GLU A 233 -24.23 26.52 9.10
C GLU A 233 -24.06 25.63 7.86
N LYS A 234 -24.01 26.26 6.70
CA LYS A 234 -23.75 25.57 5.44
C LYS A 234 -22.34 24.99 5.43
N ASN A 235 -22.17 23.72 5.00
CA ASN A 235 -20.89 23.08 4.83
C ASN A 235 -20.81 22.44 3.42
N LEU A 236 -20.05 23.10 2.54
CA LEU A 236 -19.92 22.69 1.14
C LEU A 236 -19.23 21.32 0.99
N SER A 237 -18.33 20.99 1.89
CA SER A 237 -17.66 19.69 1.86
C SER A 237 -18.62 18.55 2.23
N ILE A 238 -19.49 18.74 3.22
CA ILE A 238 -20.53 17.76 3.58
C ILE A 238 -21.57 17.60 2.46
N GLU A 239 -21.98 18.69 1.82
CA GLU A 239 -22.86 18.63 0.64
C GLU A 239 -22.24 17.82 -0.50
N ALA A 240 -20.97 18.08 -0.79
CA ALA A 240 -20.22 17.35 -1.80
C ALA A 240 -20.02 15.86 -1.42
N TRP A 241 -19.73 15.57 -0.14
CA TRP A 241 -19.64 14.20 0.38
C TRP A 241 -20.93 13.42 0.13
N ARG A 242 -22.08 14.02 0.45
CA ARG A 242 -23.41 13.41 0.22
C ARG A 242 -23.66 13.16 -1.27
N THR A 243 -23.27 14.11 -2.13
CA THR A 243 -23.38 13.98 -3.58
C THR A 243 -22.48 12.85 -4.10
N ASN A 244 -21.24 12.77 -3.61
CA ASN A 244 -20.27 11.75 -4.00
C ASN A 244 -20.64 10.35 -3.48
N ALA A 245 -21.55 10.23 -2.51
CA ALA A 245 -22.00 8.95 -1.96
C ALA A 245 -22.64 8.02 -3.01
N ASN A 246 -23.06 8.56 -4.17
CA ASN A 246 -23.61 7.82 -5.31
C ASN A 246 -22.51 7.33 -6.27
N LEU A 247 -21.28 7.81 -6.16
CA LEU A 247 -20.15 7.39 -6.98
C LEU A 247 -19.54 6.09 -6.44
N LYS A 248 -18.78 5.39 -7.28
CA LYS A 248 -17.92 4.29 -6.82
C LYS A 248 -16.87 4.87 -5.87
N SER A 249 -16.59 4.20 -4.78
CA SER A 249 -15.54 4.63 -3.85
C SER A 249 -14.26 3.84 -4.08
N ILE A 250 -13.17 4.54 -4.37
CA ILE A 250 -11.82 3.95 -4.49
C ILE A 250 -11.02 4.38 -3.27
N ILE A 251 -10.59 3.41 -2.45
CA ILE A 251 -9.73 3.68 -1.30
C ILE A 251 -8.32 3.16 -1.56
N ALA A 252 -7.32 4.02 -1.37
CA ALA A 252 -5.91 3.66 -1.48
C ALA A 252 -5.33 3.27 -0.13
N VAL A 253 -4.64 2.12 -0.10
CA VAL A 253 -4.01 1.55 1.08
C VAL A 253 -2.60 1.02 0.75
N ASN A 254 -1.76 0.81 1.78
CA ASN A 254 -0.33 0.54 1.64
C ASN A 254 0.10 -0.87 2.09
N SER A 255 -0.84 -1.72 2.54
CA SER A 255 -0.58 -3.11 2.90
C SER A 255 -1.84 -3.95 2.88
N TRP A 256 -1.68 -5.27 2.87
CA TRP A 256 -2.80 -6.21 3.00
C TRP A 256 -3.59 -6.01 4.31
N GLN A 257 -2.92 -5.61 5.41
CA GLN A 257 -3.59 -5.30 6.67
C GLN A 257 -4.49 -4.06 6.53
N GLU A 258 -4.03 -3.06 5.81
CA GLU A 258 -4.86 -1.87 5.53
C GLU A 258 -6.05 -2.19 4.61
N VAL A 259 -5.96 -3.20 3.72
CA VAL A 259 -7.14 -3.70 3.00
C VAL A 259 -8.21 -4.15 4.00
N LEU A 260 -7.83 -4.90 5.04
CA LEU A 260 -8.78 -5.35 6.07
C LEU A 260 -9.35 -4.17 6.89
N ARG A 261 -8.53 -3.15 7.19
CA ARG A 261 -8.95 -1.91 7.85
C ARG A 261 -9.98 -1.14 7.02
N ALA A 262 -9.70 -0.98 5.71
CA ALA A 262 -10.63 -0.35 4.78
C ALA A 262 -11.97 -1.08 4.70
N VAL A 263 -11.92 -2.41 4.61
CA VAL A 263 -13.13 -3.25 4.59
C VAL A 263 -13.93 -3.17 5.90
N LYS A 264 -13.24 -3.08 7.04
CA LYS A 264 -13.90 -2.86 8.35
C LYS A 264 -14.70 -1.57 8.34
N VAL A 265 -14.09 -0.45 7.90
CA VAL A 265 -14.80 0.84 7.78
C VAL A 265 -15.96 0.75 6.78
N ALA A 266 -15.74 0.14 5.61
CA ALA A 266 -16.80 -0.02 4.61
C ALA A 266 -18.01 -0.76 5.18
N LYS A 267 -17.79 -1.87 5.92
CA LYS A 267 -18.86 -2.66 6.55
C LYS A 267 -19.63 -1.89 7.62
N GLU A 268 -18.95 -1.05 8.42
CA GLU A 268 -19.60 -0.19 9.43
C GLU A 268 -20.67 0.73 8.81
N PHE A 269 -20.46 1.18 7.56
CA PHE A 269 -21.36 2.11 6.86
C PHE A 269 -22.09 1.47 5.66
N ASN A 270 -22.10 0.13 5.57
CA ASN A 270 -22.72 -0.63 4.48
C ASN A 270 -22.27 -0.14 3.09
N LYS A 271 -20.97 0.08 2.92
CA LYS A 271 -20.34 0.51 1.67
C LYS A 271 -19.52 -0.61 1.05
N THR A 272 -19.30 -0.50 -0.26
CA THR A 272 -18.38 -1.34 -1.00
C THR A 272 -17.28 -0.47 -1.60
N TYR A 273 -16.02 -0.81 -1.34
CA TYR A 273 -14.87 -0.11 -1.91
C TYR A 273 -14.26 -0.92 -3.06
N ILE A 274 -13.71 -0.21 -4.03
CA ILE A 274 -12.65 -0.71 -4.89
C ILE A 274 -11.35 -0.35 -4.18
N VAL A 275 -10.56 -1.35 -3.77
CA VAL A 275 -9.39 -1.10 -2.92
C VAL A 275 -8.13 -1.06 -3.77
N LYS A 276 -7.48 0.11 -3.87
CA LYS A 276 -6.13 0.20 -4.42
C LYS A 276 -5.14 -0.27 -3.36
N SER A 277 -4.59 -1.44 -3.56
CA SER A 277 -3.75 -2.15 -2.61
C SER A 277 -2.25 -2.03 -2.92
N ALA A 278 -1.41 -2.75 -2.17
CA ALA A 278 0.04 -2.60 -2.23
C ALA A 278 0.78 -3.65 -3.08
N GLY A 279 0.11 -4.76 -3.46
CA GLY A 279 0.74 -5.87 -4.18
C GLY A 279 1.33 -6.95 -3.27
N ASP A 280 0.94 -6.95 -1.99
CA ASP A 280 1.39 -7.89 -0.95
C ASP A 280 0.28 -8.86 -0.47
N GLU A 281 -0.86 -8.90 -1.16
CA GLU A 281 -2.06 -9.65 -0.79
C GLU A 281 -1.83 -11.17 -0.69
N TYR A 282 -0.83 -11.69 -1.43
CA TYR A 282 -0.42 -13.10 -1.36
C TYR A 282 -0.03 -13.55 0.06
N GLN A 283 0.36 -12.63 0.93
CA GLN A 283 0.74 -12.92 2.31
C GLN A 283 -0.43 -13.46 3.13
N ARG A 284 -1.66 -13.06 2.78
CA ARG A 284 -2.89 -13.43 3.50
C ARG A 284 -4.07 -13.62 2.56
N ILE A 285 -3.88 -14.48 1.57
CA ILE A 285 -4.84 -14.65 0.48
C ILE A 285 -6.26 -15.03 0.96
N ASP A 286 -6.37 -15.85 2.00
CA ASP A 286 -7.68 -16.27 2.54
C ASP A 286 -8.41 -15.09 3.19
N ALA A 287 -7.71 -14.25 3.95
CA ALA A 287 -8.28 -13.06 4.58
C ALA A 287 -8.71 -12.04 3.52
N ILE A 288 -7.90 -11.82 2.48
CA ILE A 288 -8.24 -10.95 1.35
C ILE A 288 -9.46 -11.48 0.60
N LYS A 289 -9.50 -12.77 0.28
CA LYS A 289 -10.65 -13.42 -0.37
C LYS A 289 -11.94 -13.25 0.43
N ALA A 290 -11.86 -13.37 1.75
CA ALA A 290 -13.02 -13.22 2.65
C ALA A 290 -13.59 -11.79 2.66
N THR A 291 -12.84 -10.78 2.18
CA THR A 291 -13.34 -9.41 2.06
C THR A 291 -14.39 -9.25 0.97
N ASN A 292 -14.29 -10.05 -0.09
CA ASN A 292 -15.11 -9.96 -1.32
C ASN A 292 -15.06 -8.58 -1.99
N MET A 293 -13.99 -7.79 -1.76
CA MET A 293 -13.80 -6.47 -2.38
C MET A 293 -12.96 -6.59 -3.65
N PRO A 294 -13.29 -5.86 -4.73
CA PRO A 294 -12.44 -5.78 -5.91
C PRO A 294 -11.18 -4.95 -5.62
N LEU A 295 -10.07 -5.34 -6.23
CA LEU A 295 -8.77 -4.72 -6.00
C LEU A 295 -8.25 -3.98 -7.25
N ILE A 296 -7.47 -2.93 -7.01
CA ILE A 296 -6.57 -2.32 -8.00
C ILE A 296 -5.15 -2.63 -7.52
N ILE A 297 -4.42 -3.49 -8.23
CA ILE A 297 -3.12 -3.95 -7.79
C ILE A 297 -2.00 -3.30 -8.62
N PRO A 298 -0.94 -2.81 -7.98
CA PRO A 298 0.26 -2.36 -8.68
C PRO A 298 1.12 -3.54 -9.12
N ILE A 299 1.95 -3.32 -10.13
CA ILE A 299 2.97 -4.28 -10.58
C ILE A 299 4.39 -3.70 -10.44
N ASN A 300 4.60 -2.83 -9.49
CA ASN A 300 5.87 -2.23 -9.13
C ASN A 300 6.74 -3.19 -8.29
N PHE A 301 6.89 -4.42 -8.76
CA PHE A 301 7.63 -5.45 -8.06
C PHE A 301 9.03 -5.00 -7.65
N PRO A 302 9.50 -5.36 -6.44
CA PRO A 302 10.83 -4.99 -5.97
C PRO A 302 11.92 -5.57 -6.89
N GLU A 303 13.04 -4.88 -6.96
CA GLU A 303 14.22 -5.34 -7.67
C GLU A 303 15.02 -6.31 -6.80
N VAL A 304 15.89 -7.13 -7.42
CA VAL A 304 16.80 -8.00 -6.66
C VAL A 304 17.76 -7.14 -5.84
N VAL A 305 18.05 -7.59 -4.64
CA VAL A 305 18.98 -6.89 -3.75
C VAL A 305 20.39 -7.31 -4.09
N LYS A 306 21.29 -6.34 -4.21
CA LYS A 306 22.72 -6.55 -4.34
C LYS A 306 23.44 -5.86 -3.19
N SER A 307 24.33 -6.57 -2.52
CA SER A 307 25.22 -5.98 -1.54
C SER A 307 26.66 -6.34 -1.88
N ASP A 308 27.53 -5.35 -1.83
CA ASP A 308 28.98 -5.52 -1.96
C ASP A 308 29.65 -5.65 -0.57
N ASP A 309 28.90 -5.48 0.53
CA ASP A 309 29.36 -5.62 1.91
C ASP A 309 28.59 -6.74 2.63
N ILE A 310 29.33 -7.68 3.22
CA ILE A 310 28.75 -8.78 3.98
C ILE A 310 27.93 -8.29 5.20
N LEU A 311 28.29 -7.15 5.79
CA LEU A 311 27.55 -6.56 6.91
C LEU A 311 26.18 -6.01 6.50
N ASP A 312 26.01 -5.65 5.24
CA ASP A 312 24.70 -5.23 4.73
C ASP A 312 23.72 -6.40 4.63
N LEU A 313 24.22 -7.61 4.47
CA LEU A 313 23.38 -8.80 4.43
C LEU A 313 22.66 -9.06 5.76
N ASP A 314 23.24 -8.62 6.88
CA ASP A 314 22.59 -8.75 8.20
C ASP A 314 21.43 -7.76 8.37
N LYS A 315 21.46 -6.64 7.64
CA LYS A 315 20.43 -5.58 7.71
C LYS A 315 19.17 -5.91 6.89
N ILE A 316 19.24 -6.87 5.98
CA ILE A 316 18.08 -7.28 5.19
C ILE A 316 17.38 -8.46 5.87
N SER A 317 16.08 -8.36 6.05
CA SER A 317 15.29 -9.41 6.67
C SER A 317 14.91 -10.52 5.67
N LEU A 318 14.52 -11.71 6.17
CA LEU A 318 14.10 -12.82 5.32
C LEU A 318 12.82 -12.48 4.55
N GLU A 319 11.89 -11.76 5.16
CA GLU A 319 10.64 -11.35 4.51
C GLU A 319 10.88 -10.38 3.36
N GLN A 320 11.83 -9.44 3.46
CA GLN A 320 12.21 -8.57 2.35
C GLN A 320 12.71 -9.36 1.15
N ILE A 321 13.55 -10.37 1.40
CA ILE A 321 14.10 -11.26 0.36
C ILE A 321 12.97 -12.11 -0.26
N LYS A 322 12.11 -12.69 0.58
CA LYS A 322 10.96 -13.48 0.12
C LYS A 322 9.96 -12.63 -0.69
N HIS A 323 9.80 -11.35 -0.33
CA HIS A 323 8.93 -10.45 -1.08
C HIS A 323 9.40 -10.27 -2.53
N VAL A 324 10.72 -10.15 -2.77
CA VAL A 324 11.28 -10.11 -4.14
C VAL A 324 10.87 -11.35 -4.95
N ALA A 325 10.84 -12.52 -4.32
CA ALA A 325 10.48 -13.79 -4.98
C ALA A 325 8.96 -13.95 -5.19
N LEU A 326 8.15 -13.43 -4.28
CA LEU A 326 6.71 -13.71 -4.22
C LEU A 326 5.84 -12.60 -4.85
N ALA A 327 6.29 -11.33 -4.80
CA ALA A 327 5.51 -10.22 -5.34
C ALA A 327 5.12 -10.40 -6.83
N PRO A 328 6.00 -10.88 -7.73
CA PRO A 328 5.61 -11.15 -9.11
C PRO A 328 4.55 -12.25 -9.27
N ARG A 329 4.37 -13.12 -8.27
CA ARG A 329 3.36 -14.19 -8.24
C ARG A 329 1.98 -13.70 -7.77
N ASN A 330 1.93 -12.54 -7.11
CA ASN A 330 0.72 -12.02 -6.50
C ASN A 330 -0.49 -11.96 -7.48
N PRO A 331 -0.37 -11.39 -8.69
CA PRO A 331 -1.49 -11.35 -9.62
C PRO A 331 -2.01 -12.75 -10.02
N GLY A 332 -1.10 -13.71 -10.17
CA GLY A 332 -1.44 -15.11 -10.46
C GLY A 332 -2.18 -15.76 -9.28
N ILE A 333 -1.71 -15.56 -8.05
CA ILE A 333 -2.35 -16.07 -6.83
C ILE A 333 -3.75 -15.51 -6.66
N LEU A 334 -3.94 -14.20 -6.85
CA LEU A 334 -5.26 -13.56 -6.80
C LEU A 334 -6.21 -14.17 -7.83
N SER A 335 -5.74 -14.33 -9.08
CA SER A 335 -6.52 -14.92 -10.17
C SER A 335 -6.95 -16.36 -9.86
N GLN A 336 -6.03 -17.20 -9.38
CA GLN A 336 -6.29 -18.59 -9.02
C GLN A 336 -7.31 -18.73 -7.88
N ASN A 337 -7.36 -17.76 -6.97
CA ASN A 337 -8.31 -17.70 -5.86
C ASN A 337 -9.64 -17.03 -6.22
N GLY A 338 -9.83 -16.61 -7.48
CA GLY A 338 -11.08 -16.01 -7.96
C GLY A 338 -11.32 -14.58 -7.43
N ILE A 339 -10.29 -13.90 -6.96
CA ILE A 339 -10.39 -12.52 -6.51
C ILE A 339 -10.45 -11.61 -7.73
N LYS A 340 -11.44 -10.72 -7.78
CA LYS A 340 -11.59 -9.73 -8.86
C LYS A 340 -10.58 -8.61 -8.69
N PHE A 341 -9.76 -8.36 -9.70
CA PHE A 341 -8.80 -7.27 -9.66
C PHE A 341 -8.55 -6.63 -11.03
N THR A 342 -8.05 -5.42 -11.01
CA THR A 342 -7.47 -4.68 -12.15
C THR A 342 -6.03 -4.29 -11.83
N ILE A 343 -5.24 -4.04 -12.86
CA ILE A 343 -3.83 -3.70 -12.73
C ILE A 343 -3.65 -2.20 -13.01
N THR A 344 -2.85 -1.52 -12.18
CA THR A 344 -2.47 -0.11 -12.36
C THR A 344 -0.99 0.04 -12.64
N SER A 345 -0.63 1.11 -13.33
CA SER A 345 0.75 1.55 -13.52
C SER A 345 1.32 2.34 -12.34
N ASP A 346 0.49 2.61 -11.33
CA ASP A 346 0.90 3.37 -10.14
C ASP A 346 2.06 2.69 -9.39
N GLY A 347 3.01 3.50 -8.92
CA GLY A 347 4.18 3.04 -8.19
C GLY A 347 5.34 2.54 -9.06
N LEU A 348 5.21 2.46 -10.39
CA LEU A 348 6.34 2.20 -11.27
C LEU A 348 7.31 3.38 -11.26
N LYS A 349 8.63 3.10 -11.25
CA LYS A 349 9.67 4.14 -11.36
C LYS A 349 9.54 4.87 -12.69
N GLU A 350 9.31 4.11 -13.76
CA GLU A 350 9.04 4.63 -15.10
C GLU A 350 7.93 3.80 -15.77
N ILE A 351 6.97 4.47 -16.38
CA ILE A 351 5.84 3.81 -17.07
C ILE A 351 6.29 2.81 -18.15
N LYS A 352 7.44 3.03 -18.77
CA LYS A 352 8.00 2.13 -19.79
C LYS A 352 8.32 0.72 -19.28
N GLU A 353 8.41 0.53 -17.95
CA GLU A 353 8.63 -0.77 -17.32
C GLU A 353 7.35 -1.62 -17.26
N PHE A 354 6.18 -1.00 -17.51
CA PHE A 354 4.88 -1.64 -17.33
C PHE A 354 4.77 -3.00 -18.04
N ARG A 355 5.09 -3.04 -19.34
CA ARG A 355 4.98 -4.29 -20.10
C ARG A 355 5.95 -5.35 -19.60
N GLU A 356 7.18 -4.98 -19.24
CA GLU A 356 8.18 -5.91 -18.68
C GLU A 356 7.67 -6.53 -17.37
N LYS A 357 7.14 -5.70 -16.46
CA LYS A 357 6.59 -6.16 -15.18
C LYS A 357 5.33 -7.02 -15.38
N LEU A 358 4.48 -6.70 -16.36
CA LEU A 358 3.31 -7.51 -16.67
C LEU A 358 3.71 -8.90 -17.22
N LEU A 359 4.70 -8.95 -18.13
CA LEU A 359 5.24 -10.21 -18.63
C LEU A 359 5.88 -11.03 -17.51
N LEU A 360 6.57 -10.37 -16.56
CA LEU A 360 7.12 -11.03 -15.38
C LEU A 360 6.00 -11.68 -14.54
N ALA A 361 4.87 -11.01 -14.35
CA ALA A 361 3.72 -11.60 -13.65
C ALA A 361 3.15 -12.83 -14.39
N VAL A 362 3.11 -12.78 -15.73
CA VAL A 362 2.67 -13.91 -16.57
C VAL A 362 3.66 -15.07 -16.45
N ASP A 363 4.96 -14.80 -16.53
CA ASP A 363 6.02 -15.81 -16.32
C ASP A 363 5.93 -16.46 -14.91
N HIS A 364 5.33 -15.75 -13.93
CA HIS A 364 5.13 -16.23 -12.56
C HIS A 364 3.70 -16.73 -12.26
N GLY A 365 2.90 -17.03 -13.30
CA GLY A 365 1.66 -17.76 -13.15
C GLY A 365 0.36 -16.96 -13.33
N LEU A 366 0.44 -15.70 -13.75
CA LEU A 366 -0.74 -14.97 -14.18
C LEU A 366 -1.18 -15.46 -15.57
N ASP A 367 -2.41 -15.94 -15.68
CA ASP A 367 -3.00 -16.33 -16.96
C ASP A 367 -3.10 -15.13 -17.91
N LYS A 368 -2.82 -15.33 -19.20
CA LYS A 368 -2.77 -14.28 -20.22
C LYS A 368 -4.13 -13.59 -20.44
N ASP A 369 -5.21 -14.36 -20.48
CA ASP A 369 -6.56 -13.81 -20.66
C ASP A 369 -7.01 -13.07 -19.41
N LYS A 370 -6.62 -13.54 -18.21
CA LYS A 370 -6.86 -12.84 -16.95
C LYS A 370 -6.06 -11.54 -16.85
N ALA A 371 -4.82 -11.52 -17.36
CA ALA A 371 -4.02 -10.30 -17.47
C ALA A 371 -4.70 -9.26 -18.38
N LEU A 372 -5.18 -9.69 -19.55
CA LEU A 372 -5.93 -8.80 -20.44
C LEU A 372 -7.26 -8.35 -19.82
N ALA A 373 -7.98 -9.25 -19.16
CA ALA A 373 -9.24 -8.91 -18.47
C ALA A 373 -9.01 -7.84 -17.38
N ALA A 374 -7.94 -7.99 -16.59
CA ALA A 374 -7.57 -7.04 -15.53
C ALA A 374 -7.18 -5.64 -16.06
N LEU A 375 -6.91 -5.52 -17.36
CA LEU A 375 -6.53 -4.27 -18.01
C LEU A 375 -7.61 -3.69 -18.93
N THR A 376 -8.67 -4.45 -19.23
CA THR A 376 -9.69 -4.08 -20.22
C THR A 376 -11.11 -4.21 -19.68
N THR A 377 -11.64 -5.43 -19.59
CA THR A 377 -13.05 -5.68 -19.25
C THR A 377 -13.35 -5.46 -17.77
N VAL A 378 -12.46 -5.91 -16.87
CA VAL A 378 -12.66 -5.75 -15.42
C VAL A 378 -12.67 -4.28 -15.00
N PRO A 379 -11.67 -3.43 -15.38
CA PRO A 379 -11.74 -2.02 -15.03
C PRO A 379 -12.97 -1.31 -15.61
N ALA A 380 -13.37 -1.60 -16.85
CA ALA A 380 -14.59 -1.04 -17.44
C ALA A 380 -15.86 -1.43 -16.66
N GLU A 381 -15.93 -2.67 -16.20
CA GLU A 381 -17.04 -3.18 -15.36
C GLU A 381 -17.08 -2.48 -14.00
N LEU A 382 -15.93 -2.37 -13.32
CA LEU A 382 -15.86 -1.79 -11.98
C LEU A 382 -16.36 -0.34 -11.93
N ILE A 383 -16.09 0.42 -12.98
CA ILE A 383 -16.51 1.83 -13.07
C ILE A 383 -17.85 2.02 -13.82
N GLY A 384 -18.44 0.94 -14.37
CA GLY A 384 -19.74 1.03 -15.06
C GLY A 384 -19.67 1.46 -16.52
N GLU A 385 -18.50 1.47 -17.16
CA GLU A 385 -18.26 2.04 -18.49
C GLU A 385 -18.19 0.97 -19.61
N THR A 386 -18.74 -0.21 -19.40
CA THR A 386 -18.72 -1.32 -20.36
C THR A 386 -19.40 -1.02 -21.70
N ALA A 387 -20.32 -0.05 -21.73
CA ALA A 387 -20.97 0.40 -22.94
C ALA A 387 -20.04 1.14 -23.91
N GLN A 388 -18.97 1.74 -23.39
CA GLN A 388 -18.11 2.65 -24.17
C GLN A 388 -16.68 2.11 -24.41
N ILE A 389 -16.14 1.33 -23.46
CA ILE A 389 -14.74 0.87 -23.45
C ILE A 389 -14.61 -0.59 -23.02
N GLY A 390 -13.41 -1.15 -23.07
CA GLY A 390 -13.05 -2.46 -22.52
C GLY A 390 -13.04 -3.62 -23.51
N THR A 391 -13.70 -3.50 -24.68
CA THR A 391 -13.68 -4.52 -25.74
C THR A 391 -13.69 -3.85 -27.13
N ILE A 392 -13.40 -4.64 -28.17
CA ILE A 392 -13.45 -4.20 -29.57
C ILE A 392 -14.79 -4.61 -30.16
N GLU A 393 -15.84 -3.84 -29.87
CA GLU A 393 -17.20 -4.11 -30.31
C GLU A 393 -17.86 -2.89 -30.94
N THR A 394 -18.83 -3.15 -31.80
CA THR A 394 -19.59 -2.09 -32.49
C THR A 394 -20.24 -1.12 -31.49
N GLY A 395 -20.10 0.18 -31.75
CA GLY A 395 -20.64 1.28 -30.94
C GLY A 395 -19.66 1.85 -29.90
N LYS A 396 -18.65 1.09 -29.49
CA LYS A 396 -17.65 1.53 -28.50
C LYS A 396 -16.63 2.51 -29.13
N TRP A 397 -15.93 3.22 -28.27
CA TRP A 397 -14.79 4.04 -28.73
C TRP A 397 -13.75 3.17 -29.42
N ALA A 398 -13.21 3.65 -30.52
CA ALA A 398 -12.13 2.99 -31.22
C ALA A 398 -10.80 3.21 -30.46
N ASN A 399 -10.70 2.53 -29.33
CA ASN A 399 -9.56 2.51 -28.42
C ASN A 399 -8.92 1.11 -28.50
N PHE A 400 -7.85 0.97 -29.26
CA PHE A 400 -7.13 -0.28 -29.45
C PHE A 400 -5.70 -0.04 -29.95
N PHE A 401 -4.80 -0.97 -29.69
CA PHE A 401 -3.43 -0.89 -30.20
C PHE A 401 -3.08 -2.07 -31.09
N VAL A 402 -2.12 -1.84 -31.99
CA VAL A 402 -1.66 -2.80 -33.00
C VAL A 402 -0.27 -3.26 -32.65
N MET A 403 -0.09 -4.58 -32.59
CA MET A 403 1.18 -5.26 -32.34
C MET A 403 1.66 -5.98 -33.58
N ASP A 404 2.97 -6.08 -33.76
CA ASP A 404 3.58 -6.90 -34.83
C ASP A 404 3.49 -8.41 -34.58
N LYS A 405 3.30 -8.82 -33.31
CA LYS A 405 3.14 -10.19 -32.83
C LYS A 405 2.16 -10.23 -31.67
N ASN A 406 1.90 -11.45 -31.13
CA ASN A 406 1.15 -11.59 -29.89
C ASN A 406 1.75 -10.74 -28.77
N TYR A 407 0.94 -10.03 -28.00
CA TYR A 407 1.36 -9.10 -26.93
C TYR A 407 2.32 -9.74 -25.91
N PHE A 408 2.12 -11.02 -25.64
CA PHE A 408 2.93 -11.77 -24.66
C PHE A 408 4.23 -12.35 -25.23
N ASP A 409 4.51 -12.19 -26.52
CA ASP A 409 5.84 -12.47 -27.08
C ASP A 409 6.80 -11.36 -26.62
N LYS A 410 7.90 -11.72 -25.93
CA LYS A 410 8.89 -10.75 -25.39
C LYS A 410 9.47 -9.82 -26.46
N LYS A 411 9.51 -10.28 -27.71
CA LYS A 411 10.03 -9.52 -28.85
C LYS A 411 8.97 -8.71 -29.60
N ALA A 412 7.69 -8.83 -29.20
CA ALA A 412 6.60 -8.08 -29.84
C ALA A 412 6.73 -6.58 -29.61
N LYS A 413 6.35 -5.81 -30.62
CA LYS A 413 6.40 -4.36 -30.62
C LYS A 413 5.03 -3.79 -30.95
N MET A 414 4.63 -2.76 -30.18
CA MET A 414 3.44 -1.99 -30.49
C MET A 414 3.76 -1.01 -31.62
N THR A 415 3.11 -1.17 -32.75
CA THR A 415 3.38 -0.36 -33.95
C THR A 415 2.56 0.92 -33.95
N SER A 416 1.30 0.84 -33.53
CA SER A 416 0.44 2.00 -33.44
C SER A 416 -0.63 1.82 -32.36
N HIS A 417 -1.15 2.93 -31.86
CA HIS A 417 -2.25 2.97 -30.92
C HIS A 417 -3.36 3.88 -31.46
N PHE A 418 -4.59 3.39 -31.45
CA PHE A 418 -5.76 4.18 -31.82
C PHE A 418 -6.47 4.59 -30.55
N VAL A 419 -6.66 5.88 -30.35
CA VAL A 419 -7.39 6.44 -29.23
C VAL A 419 -8.47 7.35 -29.78
N GLN A 420 -9.72 7.03 -29.45
CA GLN A 420 -10.91 7.67 -30.03
C GLN A 420 -10.83 7.74 -31.58
N GLY A 421 -10.32 6.65 -32.19
CA GLY A 421 -10.19 6.47 -33.62
C GLY A 421 -9.00 7.20 -34.28
N ARG A 422 -8.28 8.04 -33.53
CA ARG A 422 -7.06 8.71 -34.04
C ARG A 422 -5.87 7.77 -33.86
N LYS A 423 -5.11 7.60 -34.95
CA LYS A 423 -3.89 6.78 -35.00
C LYS A 423 -2.69 7.55 -34.45
N TYR A 424 -1.94 6.92 -33.53
CA TYR A 424 -0.65 7.35 -33.02
C TYR A 424 0.40 6.31 -33.43
N GLU A 425 1.41 6.74 -34.16
CA GLU A 425 2.54 5.91 -34.54
C GLU A 425 3.50 5.86 -33.33
N LEU A 426 3.72 4.68 -32.78
CA LEU A 426 4.54 4.49 -31.58
C LEU A 426 5.90 3.88 -31.86
N TYR A 427 5.97 3.07 -32.91
CA TYR A 427 7.17 2.43 -33.34
C TYR A 427 7.26 2.47 -34.88
N ASN A 428 8.22 3.18 -35.34
CA ASN A 428 8.57 3.07 -36.72
C ASN A 428 9.40 1.80 -36.87
N LEU A 429 8.86 0.84 -37.62
CA LEU A 429 9.58 -0.35 -37.99
C LEU A 429 10.96 0.05 -38.52
N PRO A 430 12.03 -0.69 -38.18
CA PRO A 430 13.40 -0.36 -38.58
C PRO A 430 13.68 -0.53 -40.07
N ASP A 431 12.66 -0.45 -40.90
CA ASP A 431 12.87 -0.38 -42.36
C ASP A 431 13.61 0.90 -42.79
N SER A 432 13.70 1.88 -41.88
CA SER A 432 14.47 3.11 -42.16
C SER A 432 15.91 3.07 -41.60
N THR A 433 16.29 2.05 -40.83
CA THR A 433 17.67 1.93 -40.32
C THR A 433 18.42 0.88 -41.08
N ARG A 434 18.88 1.23 -42.30
CA ARG A 434 19.73 0.35 -43.07
C ARG A 434 21.15 0.87 -43.04
N ASP A 435 21.95 0.27 -42.19
CA ASP A 435 23.39 0.33 -42.37
C ASP A 435 23.70 -0.34 -43.72
N GLY A 436 24.40 0.37 -44.60
CA GLY A 436 24.62 -0.12 -45.93
C GLY A 436 25.65 0.70 -46.67
N LYS A 437 26.07 0.14 -47.78
CA LYS A 437 26.82 0.85 -48.81
C LYS A 437 25.84 1.33 -49.86
N PHE A 438 25.86 2.59 -50.12
CA PHE A 438 24.97 3.26 -51.08
C PHE A 438 25.78 3.91 -52.20
N LEU A 439 25.20 3.94 -53.37
CA LEU A 439 25.67 4.75 -54.46
C LEU A 439 24.97 6.12 -54.41
N PHE A 440 25.71 7.18 -54.12
CA PHE A 440 25.22 8.54 -54.10
C PHE A 440 25.42 9.17 -55.46
N SER A 441 24.36 9.65 -56.06
CA SER A 441 24.30 10.32 -57.37
C SER A 441 23.61 11.66 -57.25
N THR A 442 24.07 12.67 -57.97
CA THR A 442 23.52 14.02 -57.93
C THR A 442 23.18 14.52 -59.36
N SER A 443 22.33 15.55 -59.42
CA SER A 443 22.02 16.20 -60.72
C SER A 443 23.00 17.31 -61.10
N ILE A 444 24.00 17.62 -60.28
CA ILE A 444 24.97 18.70 -60.54
C ILE A 444 26.32 18.19 -61.09
N ASP A 445 26.61 16.90 -60.99
CA ASP A 445 27.76 16.26 -61.59
C ASP A 445 27.43 14.83 -62.03
N ASN A 446 28.32 14.23 -62.82
CA ASN A 446 28.17 12.86 -63.30
C ASN A 446 28.93 11.87 -62.44
N ASP A 447 29.57 12.31 -61.37
CA ASP A 447 30.30 11.44 -60.44
C ASP A 447 29.38 10.61 -59.58
N LYS A 448 29.78 9.38 -59.34
CA LYS A 448 29.08 8.46 -58.45
C LYS A 448 29.97 8.19 -57.24
N TYR A 449 29.44 8.53 -56.08
CA TYR A 449 30.17 8.40 -54.84
C TYR A 449 29.69 7.19 -54.07
N SER A 450 30.61 6.44 -53.45
CA SER A 450 30.24 5.39 -52.51
C SER A 450 30.02 6.01 -51.12
N VAL A 451 28.84 5.79 -50.54
CA VAL A 451 28.49 6.30 -49.23
C VAL A 451 28.16 5.14 -48.31
N HIS A 452 28.83 5.10 -47.16
CA HIS A 452 28.57 4.07 -46.12
C HIS A 452 27.82 4.71 -44.97
N ILE A 453 26.63 4.18 -44.67
CA ILE A 453 25.87 4.52 -43.49
C ILE A 453 26.05 3.36 -42.51
N THR A 454 26.48 3.68 -41.27
CA THR A 454 26.83 2.67 -40.24
C THR A 454 26.35 3.10 -38.87
N LYS A 455 26.48 2.20 -37.89
CA LYS A 455 26.09 2.40 -36.48
C LYS A 455 24.63 2.80 -36.31
N SER A 456 23.73 2.08 -36.98
CA SER A 456 22.30 2.32 -36.91
C SER A 456 21.93 3.75 -37.29
N ASN A 457 22.43 4.18 -38.47
CA ASN A 457 22.24 5.52 -39.05
C ASN A 457 22.87 6.67 -38.23
N LYS A 458 23.89 6.42 -37.43
CA LYS A 458 24.58 7.48 -36.66
C LYS A 458 25.85 8.00 -37.35
N GLU A 459 26.37 7.27 -38.31
CA GLU A 459 27.56 7.69 -39.07
C GLU A 459 27.31 7.55 -40.55
N ILE A 460 27.73 8.55 -41.29
CA ILE A 460 27.80 8.55 -42.78
C ILE A 460 29.22 8.87 -43.19
N ASN A 461 29.75 8.06 -44.08
CA ASN A 461 31.10 8.25 -44.60
C ASN A 461 31.05 8.19 -46.11
N LEU A 462 31.66 9.17 -46.77
CA LEU A 462 31.95 9.12 -48.21
C LEU A 462 33.24 8.32 -48.40
N VAL A 463 33.20 7.32 -49.28
CA VAL A 463 34.36 6.51 -49.64
C VAL A 463 34.70 6.81 -51.10
N TYR A 464 35.88 7.35 -51.32
CA TYR A 464 36.39 7.67 -52.69
C TYR A 464 37.60 6.80 -53.00
N GLN A 465 37.61 6.16 -54.18
CA GLN A 465 38.67 5.27 -54.63
C GLN A 465 39.06 4.18 -53.61
N ASP A 466 38.07 3.62 -52.90
CA ASP A 466 38.19 2.55 -51.91
C ASP A 466 39.14 2.81 -50.71
N THR A 467 39.81 3.94 -50.69
CA THR A 467 40.85 4.25 -49.67
C THR A 467 40.59 5.52 -48.89
N LEU A 468 39.94 6.51 -49.41
CA LEU A 468 39.71 7.79 -48.78
C LEU A 468 38.31 7.81 -48.16
N LYS A 469 38.26 8.03 -46.82
CA LYS A 469 37.01 8.12 -46.08
C LYS A 469 36.81 9.52 -45.49
N TYR A 470 35.80 10.20 -45.95
CA TYR A 470 35.41 11.51 -45.43
C TYR A 470 34.15 11.34 -44.57
N LYS A 471 34.25 11.74 -43.32
CA LYS A 471 33.15 11.63 -42.35
C LYS A 471 32.16 12.76 -42.57
N GLY A 472 30.88 12.42 -42.69
CA GLY A 472 29.76 13.34 -42.72
C GLY A 472 28.96 13.35 -41.44
N ILE A 473 28.04 14.30 -41.33
CA ILE A 473 27.04 14.37 -40.28
C ILE A 473 25.73 13.82 -40.83
N ILE A 474 25.03 12.94 -40.06
CA ILE A 474 23.77 12.34 -40.48
C ILE A 474 22.75 12.41 -39.34
N SER A 475 21.51 12.67 -39.70
CA SER A 475 20.34 12.54 -38.86
C SER A 475 19.24 11.79 -39.62
N VAL A 476 18.78 10.68 -39.11
CA VAL A 476 17.66 9.92 -39.68
C VAL A 476 16.53 9.92 -38.64
N ASN A 477 15.37 10.39 -39.08
CA ASN A 477 14.17 10.40 -38.25
C ASN A 477 12.99 9.91 -39.10
N ASN A 478 12.47 8.74 -38.73
CA ASN A 478 11.49 8.02 -39.54
C ASN A 478 12.04 7.69 -40.90
N ASN A 479 11.31 8.01 -41.99
CA ASN A 479 11.76 7.88 -43.36
C ASN A 479 12.47 9.14 -43.90
N LYS A 480 12.72 10.15 -43.05
CA LYS A 480 13.50 11.35 -43.43
C LYS A 480 14.97 11.18 -43.12
N ILE A 481 15.80 11.61 -44.03
CA ILE A 481 17.25 11.63 -43.89
C ILE A 481 17.77 13.05 -44.13
N ASN A 482 18.60 13.53 -43.20
CA ASN A 482 19.39 14.75 -43.44
C ASN A 482 20.85 14.41 -43.22
N PHE A 483 21.71 14.83 -44.15
CA PHE A 483 23.13 14.60 -43.98
C PHE A 483 23.93 15.70 -44.67
N SER A 484 25.15 15.88 -44.20
CA SER A 484 26.14 16.72 -44.89
C SER A 484 27.37 15.90 -45.22
N LEU A 485 27.89 16.11 -46.41
CA LEU A 485 29.07 15.45 -46.93
C LEU A 485 30.03 16.46 -47.54
N ASP A 486 31.32 16.22 -47.40
CA ASP A 486 32.36 16.90 -48.16
C ASP A 486 32.80 16.00 -49.30
N PRO A 487 32.37 16.27 -50.56
CA PRO A 487 32.66 15.39 -51.72
C PRO A 487 34.10 15.45 -52.21
N LYS A 488 34.87 16.47 -51.80
CA LYS A 488 36.27 16.66 -52.31
C LYS A 488 37.29 16.51 -51.16
N GLY A 489 36.86 16.31 -49.92
CA GLY A 489 37.77 16.14 -48.81
C GLY A 489 38.69 17.32 -48.55
N SER A 490 38.28 18.51 -48.97
CA SER A 490 39.05 19.71 -48.72
C SER A 490 38.81 20.19 -47.28
N LEU A 491 39.88 20.42 -46.55
CA LEU A 491 39.83 20.99 -45.19
C LEU A 491 39.18 22.40 -45.11
N ASP A 492 38.71 22.92 -46.24
CA ASP A 492 38.18 24.29 -46.39
C ASP A 492 36.72 24.45 -45.99
N GLY A 493 36.09 23.44 -45.36
CA GLY A 493 34.72 23.51 -44.84
C GLY A 493 33.60 23.55 -45.87
N LYS A 494 33.83 23.01 -47.06
CA LYS A 494 32.91 23.02 -48.21
C LYS A 494 32.01 21.78 -48.18
N TYR A 495 30.86 21.89 -47.51
CA TYR A 495 29.92 20.77 -47.36
C TYR A 495 28.74 20.87 -48.33
N TRP A 496 28.29 19.70 -48.81
CA TRP A 496 26.96 19.55 -49.39
C TRP A 496 25.95 19.23 -48.28
N SER A 497 24.88 19.97 -48.19
CA SER A 497 23.81 19.74 -47.28
C SER A 497 22.64 19.07 -48.01
N CYS A 498 22.24 17.89 -47.58
CA CYS A 498 21.25 17.05 -48.22
C CYS A 498 20.08 16.72 -47.30
N SER A 499 18.85 16.85 -47.81
CA SER A 499 17.63 16.48 -47.13
C SER A 499 16.79 15.61 -48.06
N GLY A 500 16.22 14.52 -47.53
CA GLY A 500 15.45 13.58 -48.32
C GLY A 500 14.65 12.58 -47.55
N ARG A 501 14.14 11.56 -48.21
CA ARG A 501 13.33 10.52 -47.64
C ARG A 501 13.62 9.14 -48.27
N LEU A 502 13.25 8.10 -47.53
CA LEU A 502 13.31 6.72 -47.99
C LEU A 502 12.10 6.41 -48.86
N ASP A 503 12.37 5.76 -50.02
CA ASP A 503 11.37 5.13 -50.87
C ASP A 503 11.84 3.73 -51.28
N GLY A 504 11.14 2.73 -50.84
CA GLY A 504 11.57 1.34 -50.96
C GLY A 504 12.91 1.09 -50.26
N LYS A 505 13.98 0.84 -51.08
CA LYS A 505 15.33 0.58 -50.56
C LYS A 505 16.28 1.76 -50.74
N ASN A 506 15.83 2.84 -51.34
CA ASN A 506 16.67 3.97 -51.76
C ASN A 506 16.25 5.26 -51.05
N TYR A 507 17.17 6.18 -50.88
CA TYR A 507 16.84 7.53 -50.44
C TYR A 507 16.95 8.49 -51.60
N TYR A 508 16.10 9.50 -51.65
CA TYR A 508 16.15 10.57 -52.62
C TYR A 508 15.75 11.91 -51.98
N GLY A 509 16.26 12.98 -52.53
CA GLY A 509 15.97 14.30 -51.97
C GLY A 509 16.57 15.46 -52.75
N ILE A 510 16.63 16.58 -52.03
CA ILE A 510 17.22 17.83 -52.56
C ILE A 510 18.46 18.14 -51.70
N GLY A 511 19.51 18.60 -52.35
CA GLY A 511 20.71 19.10 -51.69
C GLY A 511 21.06 20.50 -52.17
N GLN A 512 21.96 21.13 -51.44
CA GLN A 512 22.54 22.41 -51.77
C GLN A 512 24.04 22.33 -51.58
N ASN A 513 24.77 22.81 -52.57
CA ASN A 513 26.22 22.88 -52.50
C ASN A 513 26.67 24.19 -51.80
N GLN A 514 27.96 24.37 -51.66
CA GLN A 514 28.54 25.53 -50.98
C GLN A 514 28.30 26.87 -51.68
N GLU A 515 28.03 26.86 -52.98
CA GLU A 515 27.71 28.05 -53.74
C GLU A 515 26.21 28.39 -53.70
N GLY A 516 25.41 27.61 -52.91
CA GLY A 516 23.97 27.79 -52.82
C GLY A 516 23.20 27.16 -53.96
N THR A 517 23.84 26.41 -54.86
CA THR A 517 23.19 25.75 -56.00
C THR A 517 22.43 24.53 -55.50
N SER A 518 21.14 24.48 -55.78
CA SER A 518 20.28 23.35 -55.41
C SER A 518 20.42 22.21 -56.45
N PHE A 519 20.39 20.98 -55.98
CA PHE A 519 20.45 19.78 -56.80
C PHE A 519 19.55 18.69 -56.26
N THR A 520 19.14 17.74 -57.08
CA THR A 520 18.51 16.49 -56.67
C THR A 520 19.58 15.43 -56.44
N TRP A 521 19.30 14.52 -55.53
CA TRP A 521 20.22 13.42 -55.23
C TRP A 521 19.47 12.13 -54.95
N THR A 522 20.18 11.01 -55.12
CA THR A 522 19.73 9.66 -54.76
C THR A 522 20.82 8.90 -54.02
N LEU A 523 20.44 8.12 -53.02
CA LEU A 523 21.25 7.06 -52.43
C LEU A 523 20.63 5.73 -52.82
N THR A 524 21.25 5.00 -53.73
CA THR A 524 20.81 3.68 -54.18
C THR A 524 21.55 2.62 -53.37
N LEU A 525 20.82 1.73 -52.69
CA LEU A 525 21.40 0.67 -51.86
C LEU A 525 22.15 -0.33 -52.76
N VAL A 526 23.44 -0.52 -52.52
CA VAL A 526 24.29 -1.49 -53.18
C VAL A 526 24.47 -2.76 -52.36
N GLU A 527 24.74 -2.60 -51.09
CA GLU A 527 24.99 -3.71 -50.15
C GLU A 527 24.47 -3.36 -48.76
N GLU A 528 23.70 -4.27 -48.10
CA GLU A 528 23.32 -4.13 -46.71
C GLU A 528 24.49 -4.52 -45.79
N ILE A 529 24.90 -3.62 -44.91
CA ILE A 529 25.87 -3.92 -43.88
C ILE A 529 25.05 -4.51 -42.70
N ARG A 530 25.12 -5.82 -42.54
CA ARG A 530 24.54 -6.48 -41.34
C ARG A 530 25.62 -6.48 -40.26
N ASP A 531 25.44 -5.72 -39.19
CA ASP A 531 26.21 -5.96 -37.98
C ASP A 531 26.05 -7.43 -37.60
N LYS A 532 27.17 -8.12 -37.44
CA LYS A 532 27.16 -9.45 -36.80
C LYS A 532 26.52 -9.24 -35.45
N LYS A 533 25.22 -9.53 -35.32
CA LYS A 533 24.58 -9.64 -34.04
C LYS A 533 25.48 -10.54 -33.21
N LYS A 534 26.01 -10.04 -32.09
CA LYS A 534 26.36 -10.90 -30.96
C LYS A 534 25.19 -11.86 -30.83
N GLU A 535 25.42 -13.14 -30.98
CA GLU A 535 24.45 -14.16 -30.60
C GLU A 535 24.04 -13.82 -29.20
N GLU A 536 22.84 -13.23 -29.06
CA GLU A 536 22.20 -13.13 -27.79
C GLU A 536 22.06 -14.57 -27.32
N LYS A 537 22.89 -14.97 -26.33
CA LYS A 537 22.66 -16.16 -25.58
C LYS A 537 21.19 -16.13 -25.21
N ALA A 538 20.48 -17.19 -25.54
CA ALA A 538 19.10 -17.36 -25.13
C ALA A 538 19.08 -17.06 -23.64
N ASP A 539 18.51 -15.91 -23.25
CA ASP A 539 18.28 -15.54 -21.88
C ASP A 539 17.32 -16.60 -21.31
N SER A 540 17.88 -17.64 -20.75
CA SER A 540 17.15 -18.45 -19.78
C SER A 540 16.88 -17.51 -18.62
N LEU A 541 15.65 -17.01 -18.53
CA LEU A 541 15.22 -16.18 -17.40
C LEU A 541 15.58 -16.95 -16.13
N ILE A 542 16.57 -16.45 -15.40
CA ILE A 542 16.88 -16.97 -14.07
C ILE A 542 15.77 -16.43 -13.17
N LEU A 543 14.76 -17.25 -12.89
CA LEU A 543 13.67 -16.90 -11.97
C LEU A 543 14.15 -17.11 -10.53
N MET A 544 13.62 -16.30 -9.62
CA MET A 544 13.79 -16.55 -8.19
C MET A 544 13.28 -17.96 -7.83
N PRO A 545 14.03 -18.71 -7.03
CA PRO A 545 13.60 -20.04 -6.61
C PRO A 545 12.29 -19.97 -5.83
N GLU A 546 11.54 -21.05 -5.90
CA GLU A 546 10.28 -21.15 -5.19
C GLU A 546 10.52 -21.04 -3.67
N THR A 547 9.69 -20.25 -3.00
CA THR A 547 9.70 -20.08 -1.55
C THR A 547 8.26 -20.04 -1.03
N LYS A 548 8.07 -20.43 0.24
CA LYS A 548 6.75 -20.49 0.85
C LYS A 548 6.39 -19.18 1.53
N VAL A 549 5.10 -18.87 1.56
CA VAL A 549 4.54 -17.83 2.41
C VAL A 549 4.63 -18.30 3.86
N LEU A 550 4.93 -17.39 4.76
CA LEU A 550 5.00 -17.63 6.20
C LEU A 550 3.84 -16.91 6.91
N TYR A 551 3.38 -17.44 8.02
CA TYR A 551 2.31 -16.91 8.84
C TYR A 551 2.80 -16.58 10.26
N PRO A 552 2.97 -15.28 10.62
CA PRO A 552 2.90 -14.09 9.77
C PRO A 552 4.07 -14.05 8.77
N PHE A 553 4.03 -13.10 7.83
CA PHE A 553 5.05 -13.00 6.78
C PHE A 553 6.33 -12.31 7.29
N VAL A 554 6.94 -12.92 8.27
CA VAL A 554 8.24 -12.53 8.86
C VAL A 554 9.10 -13.77 9.07
N GLY A 555 10.39 -13.59 9.36
CA GLY A 555 11.36 -14.69 9.46
C GLY A 555 10.92 -15.81 10.41
N PHE A 556 10.34 -15.46 11.56
CA PHE A 556 9.85 -16.42 12.58
C PHE A 556 8.44 -16.94 12.33
N GLY A 557 7.80 -16.61 11.22
CA GLY A 557 6.48 -17.13 10.86
C GLY A 557 6.49 -18.65 10.61
N ASN A 558 5.32 -19.24 10.66
CA ASN A 558 5.09 -20.66 10.42
C ASN A 558 4.68 -20.92 8.97
N GLU A 559 5.09 -22.05 8.36
CA GLU A 559 4.61 -22.46 7.03
C GLU A 559 3.11 -22.82 7.01
N LYS A 560 2.60 -23.23 8.16
CA LYS A 560 1.17 -23.54 8.39
C LYS A 560 0.78 -23.01 9.76
N MET A 561 -0.45 -22.57 9.89
CA MET A 561 -0.99 -22.15 11.18
C MET A 561 -0.99 -23.35 12.15
N PRO A 562 -0.45 -23.16 13.37
CA PRO A 562 -0.54 -24.20 14.40
C PRO A 562 -1.98 -24.41 14.82
N VAL A 563 -2.29 -25.59 15.34
CA VAL A 563 -3.62 -25.99 15.78
C VAL A 563 -3.60 -26.39 17.26
N ALA A 564 -4.77 -26.31 17.92
CA ALA A 564 -4.88 -26.75 19.30
C ALA A 564 -4.59 -28.25 19.43
N GLU A 565 -3.78 -28.57 20.45
CA GLU A 565 -3.40 -29.94 20.79
C GLU A 565 -4.13 -30.40 22.04
N LYS A 566 -4.39 -31.69 22.13
CA LYS A 566 -4.75 -32.34 23.40
C LYS A 566 -3.47 -32.68 24.13
N VAL A 567 -3.15 -32.01 25.23
CA VAL A 567 -1.87 -32.17 25.96
C VAL A 567 -2.08 -32.49 27.42
N LEU A 568 -1.31 -33.44 27.88
CA LEU A 568 -1.23 -33.83 29.30
C LEU A 568 0.18 -33.54 29.83
N PHE A 569 0.34 -32.50 30.63
CA PHE A 569 1.56 -32.23 31.36
C PHE A 569 1.58 -33.09 32.61
N LYS A 570 2.62 -33.85 32.80
CA LYS A 570 2.77 -34.83 33.90
C LYS A 570 3.75 -34.33 34.93
N ASN A 571 3.36 -34.52 36.19
CA ASN A 571 4.25 -34.44 37.35
C ASN A 571 4.88 -33.03 37.55
N ALA A 572 4.15 -31.95 37.21
CA ALA A 572 4.60 -30.57 37.31
C ALA A 572 4.38 -29.97 38.69
N THR A 573 5.03 -28.86 38.99
CA THR A 573 4.61 -27.92 40.02
C THR A 573 3.65 -26.93 39.40
N LEU A 574 2.33 -27.00 39.75
CA LEU A 574 1.30 -26.14 39.24
C LEU A 574 1.11 -24.90 40.09
N TRP A 575 1.14 -23.71 39.48
CA TRP A 575 0.78 -22.44 40.12
C TRP A 575 -0.64 -22.10 39.74
N THR A 576 -1.58 -22.48 40.55
CA THR A 576 -3.02 -22.42 40.19
C THR A 576 -3.58 -21.02 40.13
N ASN A 577 -3.10 -20.08 40.95
CA ASN A 577 -3.70 -18.76 41.22
C ASN A 577 -5.14 -18.87 41.74
N GLU A 578 -5.55 -20.06 42.24
CA GLU A 578 -6.82 -20.36 42.86
C GLU A 578 -6.60 -20.73 44.35
N ALA A 579 -7.65 -21.06 45.06
CA ALA A 579 -7.56 -21.43 46.47
C ALA A 579 -6.67 -22.64 46.79
N ASP A 580 -6.41 -23.47 45.75
CA ASP A 580 -5.54 -24.65 45.88
C ASP A 580 -4.05 -24.30 45.97
N GLY A 581 -3.67 -23.05 45.67
CA GLY A 581 -2.29 -22.55 45.75
C GLY A 581 -1.33 -23.24 44.80
N ILE A 582 -0.11 -23.54 45.29
CA ILE A 582 0.95 -24.22 44.50
C ILE A 582 0.85 -25.72 44.78
N LEU A 583 0.60 -26.54 43.76
CA LEU A 583 0.47 -27.98 43.78
C LEU A 583 1.70 -28.66 43.19
N LYS A 584 2.41 -29.48 44.01
CA LYS A 584 3.56 -30.24 43.56
C LYS A 584 3.16 -31.61 42.96
N GLU A 585 3.97 -32.12 42.03
CA GLU A 585 3.77 -33.45 41.42
C GLU A 585 2.34 -33.65 40.92
N THR A 586 1.84 -32.69 40.19
CA THR A 586 0.45 -32.64 39.73
C THR A 586 0.39 -32.55 38.20
N ASP A 587 -0.54 -33.30 37.62
CA ASP A 587 -0.77 -33.34 36.21
C ASP A 587 -1.85 -32.30 35.82
N ILE A 588 -1.77 -31.76 34.61
CA ILE A 588 -2.79 -30.89 34.02
C ILE A 588 -3.11 -31.29 32.60
N LEU A 589 -4.38 -31.43 32.25
CA LEU A 589 -4.91 -31.77 30.93
C LEU A 589 -5.54 -30.55 30.28
N ILE A 590 -5.10 -30.28 29.06
CA ILE A 590 -5.73 -29.29 28.17
C ILE A 590 -6.26 -29.97 26.91
N GLU A 591 -7.40 -29.51 26.42
CA GLU A 591 -8.06 -29.98 25.21
C GLU A 591 -9.01 -28.94 24.65
N ASN A 592 -9.11 -28.86 23.33
CA ASN A 592 -10.00 -27.91 22.62
C ASN A 592 -9.86 -26.45 23.11
N GLY A 593 -8.63 -26.01 23.36
CA GLY A 593 -8.36 -24.66 23.80
C GLY A 593 -8.65 -24.36 25.26
N LYS A 594 -9.05 -25.35 26.06
CA LYS A 594 -9.47 -25.17 27.46
C LYS A 594 -8.66 -26.05 28.41
N ILE A 595 -8.56 -25.58 29.66
CA ILE A 595 -8.12 -26.41 30.77
C ILE A 595 -9.27 -27.34 31.12
N VAL A 596 -9.03 -28.66 31.05
CA VAL A 596 -10.06 -29.66 31.35
C VAL A 596 -10.09 -29.99 32.82
N ARG A 597 -8.95 -30.37 33.40
CA ARG A 597 -8.76 -30.72 34.80
C ARG A 597 -7.30 -30.79 35.19
N TYR A 598 -7.01 -30.70 36.43
CA TYR A 598 -5.71 -31.05 36.99
C TYR A 598 -5.92 -32.02 38.20
N GLY A 599 -4.88 -32.76 38.57
CA GLY A 599 -4.90 -33.75 39.63
C GLY A 599 -3.73 -34.71 39.50
N LYS A 600 -3.62 -35.66 40.42
CA LYS A 600 -2.51 -36.65 40.41
C LYS A 600 -2.87 -37.85 39.52
N ASN A 601 -1.84 -38.43 38.86
CA ASN A 601 -1.93 -39.67 38.11
C ASN A 601 -3.00 -39.63 36.97
N LEU A 602 -3.18 -38.52 36.34
CA LEU A 602 -4.11 -38.40 35.21
C LEU A 602 -3.64 -39.26 34.04
N SER A 603 -4.56 -39.88 33.35
CA SER A 603 -4.36 -40.59 32.11
C SER A 603 -5.46 -40.16 31.13
N GLU A 604 -5.08 -39.88 29.90
CA GLU A 604 -6.00 -39.47 28.85
C GLU A 604 -5.61 -40.06 27.50
N ALA A 605 -6.55 -40.78 26.87
CA ALA A 605 -6.30 -41.39 25.58
C ALA A 605 -6.14 -40.35 24.48
N GLY A 606 -5.13 -40.51 23.63
CA GLY A 606 -4.83 -39.61 22.52
C GLY A 606 -4.22 -38.26 22.92
N ALA A 607 -3.90 -38.05 24.19
CA ALA A 607 -3.18 -36.88 24.63
C ALA A 607 -1.68 -37.01 24.35
N LYS A 608 -1.07 -35.92 23.88
CA LYS A 608 0.40 -35.77 23.85
C LYS A 608 0.88 -35.58 25.29
N VAL A 609 1.66 -36.50 25.76
CA VAL A 609 2.21 -36.49 27.12
C VAL A 609 3.51 -35.71 27.16
N ILE A 610 3.61 -34.72 28.02
CA ILE A 610 4.82 -33.94 28.30
C ILE A 610 5.24 -34.21 29.72
N ASP A 611 6.46 -34.74 29.89
CA ASP A 611 7.05 -34.88 31.21
C ASP A 611 7.50 -33.51 31.73
N ALA A 612 6.88 -33.07 32.78
CA ALA A 612 7.15 -31.79 33.43
C ALA A 612 7.76 -32.00 34.85
N THR A 613 8.37 -33.17 35.09
CA THR A 613 9.04 -33.44 36.36
C THR A 613 10.15 -32.44 36.63
N GLY A 614 10.09 -31.80 37.82
CA GLY A 614 11.02 -30.71 38.18
C GLY A 614 10.76 -29.36 37.49
N LYS A 615 9.72 -29.25 36.65
CA LYS A 615 9.33 -28.05 35.97
C LYS A 615 8.06 -27.44 36.57
N HIS A 616 7.81 -26.18 36.24
CA HIS A 616 6.64 -25.44 36.71
C HIS A 616 5.69 -25.17 35.57
N VAL A 617 4.40 -25.23 35.86
CA VAL A 617 3.33 -24.88 34.92
C VAL A 617 2.49 -23.79 35.55
N THR A 618 2.29 -22.71 34.78
CA THR A 618 1.50 -21.55 35.20
C THR A 618 0.44 -21.20 34.16
N SER A 619 -0.53 -20.37 34.52
CA SER A 619 -1.27 -19.59 33.53
C SER A 619 -0.33 -18.63 32.83
N GLY A 620 -0.69 -18.21 31.63
CA GLY A 620 0.08 -17.24 30.86
C GLY A 620 0.23 -15.90 31.57
N VAL A 621 1.39 -15.26 31.33
CA VAL A 621 1.63 -13.89 31.78
C VAL A 621 0.76 -12.94 30.94
N ILE A 622 0.19 -11.93 31.58
CA ILE A 622 -0.64 -10.89 30.97
C ILE A 622 0.03 -9.55 31.20
N ASP A 623 0.36 -8.85 30.12
CA ASP A 623 0.89 -7.50 30.19
C ASP A 623 -0.25 -6.48 30.12
N GLU A 624 -0.54 -5.82 31.24
CA GLU A 624 -1.65 -4.86 31.33
C GLU A 624 -1.38 -3.57 30.55
N HIS A 625 -0.10 -3.30 30.20
CA HIS A 625 0.27 -2.09 29.48
C HIS A 625 1.36 -2.36 28.45
N SER A 626 0.97 -2.34 27.17
CA SER A 626 1.88 -2.64 26.07
C SER A 626 1.62 -1.74 24.87
N HIS A 627 2.67 -1.50 24.08
CA HIS A 627 2.65 -0.76 22.84
C HIS A 627 3.14 -1.58 21.65
N ILE A 628 3.27 -2.91 21.78
CA ILE A 628 3.56 -3.81 20.66
C ILE A 628 2.38 -3.94 19.71
N ALA A 629 2.58 -4.55 18.56
CA ALA A 629 1.53 -4.88 17.61
C ALA A 629 0.66 -3.68 17.18
N ILE A 630 1.23 -2.49 17.12
CA ILE A 630 0.57 -1.25 16.68
C ILE A 630 1.30 -0.72 15.43
N SER A 631 0.55 -0.28 14.43
CA SER A 631 1.10 0.31 13.20
C SER A 631 1.01 1.83 13.23
N SER A 632 2.02 2.50 12.65
CA SER A 632 1.98 3.93 12.33
C SER A 632 1.70 4.82 13.55
N GLY A 633 2.41 4.52 14.64
CA GLY A 633 2.42 5.32 15.86
C GLY A 633 1.38 4.90 16.91
N VAL A 634 1.69 5.23 18.16
CA VAL A 634 0.85 4.92 19.34
C VAL A 634 0.12 6.14 19.87
N ASN A 635 0.46 7.33 19.42
CA ASN A 635 -0.11 8.60 19.84
C ASN A 635 -0.89 9.30 18.72
N GLU A 636 -2.08 9.80 19.03
CA GLU A 636 -2.75 10.84 18.29
C GLU A 636 -2.67 12.12 19.10
N GLY A 637 -1.52 12.80 19.05
CA GLY A 637 -1.18 13.89 19.95
C GLY A 637 -1.64 15.29 19.53
N GLY A 638 -2.37 15.40 18.42
CA GLY A 638 -2.74 16.68 17.80
C GLY A 638 -3.66 17.56 18.65
N GLN A 639 -4.48 16.95 19.53
CA GLN A 639 -5.50 17.63 20.35
C GLN A 639 -5.38 17.20 21.83
N GLU A 640 -6.06 17.90 22.73
CA GLU A 640 -6.14 17.53 24.16
C GLU A 640 -6.97 16.28 24.44
N SER A 641 -7.92 15.96 23.55
CA SER A 641 -8.63 14.70 23.53
C SER A 641 -8.51 14.04 22.16
N SER A 642 -8.37 12.75 22.16
CA SER A 642 -8.45 11.86 21.00
C SER A 642 -9.26 10.60 21.32
N ALA A 643 -10.34 10.75 22.11
CA ALA A 643 -11.15 9.63 22.55
C ALA A 643 -11.83 8.87 21.40
N GLU A 644 -11.95 9.47 20.24
CA GLU A 644 -12.50 8.89 19.01
C GLU A 644 -11.58 7.86 18.35
N VAL A 645 -10.26 7.92 18.57
CA VAL A 645 -9.32 7.00 17.93
C VAL A 645 -9.30 5.64 18.62
N ARG A 646 -8.96 4.60 17.88
CA ARG A 646 -9.00 3.21 18.37
C ARG A 646 -7.73 2.48 17.98
N ILE A 647 -6.99 1.99 18.95
CA ILE A 647 -5.83 1.09 18.71
C ILE A 647 -6.25 -0.17 17.94
N GLY A 648 -7.47 -0.67 18.20
CA GLY A 648 -8.02 -1.82 17.48
C GLY A 648 -8.23 -1.62 15.97
N ASP A 649 -8.07 -0.39 15.46
CA ASP A 649 -8.08 -0.11 14.01
C ASP A 649 -6.69 -0.24 13.37
N VAL A 650 -5.62 -0.25 14.18
CA VAL A 650 -4.22 -0.24 13.70
C VAL A 650 -3.39 -1.41 14.24
N VAL A 651 -4.04 -2.46 14.71
CA VAL A 651 -3.34 -3.67 15.18
C VAL A 651 -2.47 -4.23 14.04
N ASN A 652 -1.20 -4.51 14.36
CA ASN A 652 -0.20 -5.11 13.47
C ASN A 652 0.09 -6.56 13.88
N SER A 653 -0.42 -7.51 13.14
CA SER A 653 -0.22 -8.94 13.43
C SER A 653 1.14 -9.49 12.99
N GLU A 654 1.97 -8.67 12.35
CA GLU A 654 3.31 -9.05 11.87
C GLU A 654 4.44 -8.49 12.73
N ASP A 655 4.11 -7.85 13.85
CA ASP A 655 5.11 -7.38 14.79
C ASP A 655 5.82 -8.55 15.47
N VAL A 656 7.13 -8.64 15.26
CA VAL A 656 7.96 -9.71 15.83
C VAL A 656 7.97 -9.71 17.37
N ASN A 657 7.63 -8.58 17.98
CA ASN A 657 7.53 -8.48 19.45
C ASN A 657 6.43 -9.39 20.02
N ILE A 658 5.38 -9.74 19.25
CA ILE A 658 4.42 -10.78 19.63
C ILE A 658 5.18 -12.11 19.90
N TYR A 659 6.05 -12.52 19.00
CA TYR A 659 6.82 -13.77 19.13
C TYR A 659 7.87 -13.67 20.24
N ARG A 660 8.54 -12.50 20.34
CA ARG A 660 9.51 -12.26 21.42
C ARG A 660 8.86 -12.35 22.78
N GLN A 661 7.68 -11.77 22.98
CA GLN A 661 6.97 -11.83 24.26
C GLN A 661 6.44 -13.23 24.59
N LEU A 662 5.98 -14.00 23.60
CA LEU A 662 5.68 -15.42 23.77
C LEU A 662 6.88 -16.21 24.34
N SER A 663 8.11 -15.86 23.96
CA SER A 663 9.34 -16.50 24.50
C SER A 663 9.59 -16.18 25.98
N GLY A 664 8.92 -15.18 26.53
CA GLY A 664 8.89 -14.83 27.95
C GLY A 664 7.64 -15.29 28.69
N GLY A 665 6.77 -16.07 28.04
CA GLY A 665 5.55 -16.60 28.63
C GLY A 665 4.35 -15.65 28.60
N VAL A 666 4.44 -14.50 27.91
CA VAL A 666 3.29 -13.58 27.74
C VAL A 666 2.30 -14.18 26.76
N THR A 667 1.02 -14.20 27.13
CA THR A 667 -0.06 -14.79 26.32
C THR A 667 -1.13 -13.80 25.92
N ALA A 668 -1.24 -12.68 26.62
CA ALA A 668 -2.18 -11.61 26.34
C ALA A 668 -1.61 -10.24 26.72
N SER A 669 -2.06 -9.19 26.05
CA SER A 669 -1.65 -7.82 26.32
C SER A 669 -2.79 -6.84 26.07
N GLN A 670 -2.85 -5.77 26.88
CA GLN A 670 -3.63 -4.58 26.57
C GLN A 670 -2.77 -3.63 25.74
N LEU A 671 -3.22 -3.34 24.54
CA LEU A 671 -2.60 -2.38 23.63
C LEU A 671 -3.19 -1.00 23.88
N LEU A 672 -2.37 -0.06 24.27
CA LEU A 672 -2.78 1.26 24.71
C LEU A 672 -2.35 2.36 23.73
N HIS A 673 -3.13 3.41 23.66
CA HIS A 673 -2.68 4.71 23.19
C HIS A 673 -1.56 5.23 24.08
N GLY A 674 -0.58 5.94 23.54
CA GLY A 674 0.46 6.59 24.35
C GLY A 674 -0.11 7.65 25.30
N SER A 675 0.76 8.39 25.98
CA SER A 675 0.36 9.37 27.02
C SER A 675 0.42 10.82 26.54
N ALA A 676 0.33 11.08 25.23
CA ALA A 676 0.43 12.43 24.67
C ALA A 676 -0.72 13.38 25.06
N ASN A 677 -1.88 12.86 25.42
CA ASN A 677 -3.12 13.62 25.67
C ASN A 677 -3.68 13.31 27.05
N PRO A 678 -4.33 14.28 27.74
CA PRO A 678 -5.12 13.98 28.94
C PRO A 678 -6.17 12.87 28.70
N ILE A 679 -6.90 12.96 27.56
CA ILE A 679 -7.83 11.95 27.10
C ILE A 679 -7.27 11.38 25.80
N GLY A 680 -6.75 10.18 25.86
CA GLY A 680 -6.19 9.45 24.73
C GLY A 680 -7.19 8.53 24.05
N GLY A 681 -6.68 7.61 23.22
CA GLY A 681 -7.50 6.71 22.41
C GLY A 681 -7.99 5.46 23.12
N GLN A 682 -8.93 4.78 22.48
CA GLN A 682 -9.52 3.52 22.93
C GLN A 682 -8.53 2.37 22.77
N SER A 683 -8.39 1.55 23.79
CA SER A 683 -7.47 0.42 23.85
C SER A 683 -7.97 -0.79 23.05
N ALA A 684 -7.07 -1.74 22.81
CA ALA A 684 -7.39 -3.06 22.28
C ALA A 684 -6.78 -4.14 23.19
N MET A 685 -7.46 -5.24 23.35
CA MET A 685 -6.95 -6.40 24.06
C MET A 685 -6.68 -7.52 23.07
N ILE A 686 -5.48 -8.08 23.12
CA ILE A 686 -5.07 -9.16 22.23
C ILE A 686 -4.61 -10.39 23.01
N LYS A 687 -4.80 -11.56 22.41
CA LYS A 687 -4.00 -12.76 22.70
C LYS A 687 -2.88 -12.88 21.68
N LEU A 688 -1.72 -13.32 22.12
CA LEU A 688 -0.52 -13.40 21.30
C LEU A 688 -0.56 -14.62 20.36
N ARG A 689 -1.60 -14.69 19.51
CA ARG A 689 -1.83 -15.78 18.54
C ARG A 689 -0.94 -15.59 17.32
N TRP A 690 0.34 -15.89 17.45
CA TRP A 690 1.35 -15.68 16.43
C TRP A 690 0.98 -16.30 15.09
N GLY A 691 0.82 -15.45 14.10
CA GLY A 691 0.38 -15.85 12.77
C GLY A 691 -1.09 -15.58 12.49
N ALA A 692 -1.90 -15.17 13.43
CA ALA A 692 -3.30 -14.78 13.20
C ALA A 692 -3.40 -13.45 12.45
N ALA A 693 -4.55 -13.18 11.82
CA ALA A 693 -4.84 -11.86 11.26
C ALA A 693 -5.15 -10.85 12.37
N PRO A 694 -5.07 -9.52 12.12
CA PRO A 694 -5.24 -8.52 13.16
C PRO A 694 -6.52 -8.68 14.00
N GLN A 695 -7.66 -8.98 13.37
CA GLN A 695 -8.94 -9.19 14.07
C GLN A 695 -9.00 -10.47 14.90
N ASP A 696 -8.22 -11.49 14.49
CA ASP A 696 -8.17 -12.77 15.20
C ASP A 696 -7.20 -12.73 16.40
N LEU A 697 -6.32 -11.73 16.46
CA LEU A 697 -5.55 -11.43 17.67
C LEU A 697 -6.45 -10.89 18.78
N MET A 698 -7.45 -10.07 18.41
CA MET A 698 -8.30 -9.39 19.38
C MET A 698 -9.12 -10.37 20.20
N ILE A 699 -9.26 -10.09 21.49
CA ILE A 699 -10.14 -10.84 22.39
C ILE A 699 -11.57 -10.41 22.10
N LYS A 700 -12.39 -11.36 21.64
CA LYS A 700 -13.81 -11.11 21.37
C LYS A 700 -14.55 -10.85 22.68
N ASP A 701 -15.54 -9.97 22.62
CA ASP A 701 -16.42 -9.63 23.73
C ASP A 701 -15.72 -9.08 24.99
N ALA A 702 -14.45 -8.63 24.84
CA ALA A 702 -13.77 -7.90 25.90
C ALA A 702 -14.43 -6.52 26.12
N ASP A 703 -14.48 -6.08 27.38
CA ASP A 703 -14.95 -4.74 27.71
C ASP A 703 -14.12 -3.65 27.00
N GLY A 704 -14.74 -2.52 26.72
CA GLY A 704 -14.07 -1.38 26.12
C GLY A 704 -13.21 -0.63 27.12
N PHE A 705 -11.96 -0.33 26.78
CA PHE A 705 -11.07 0.51 27.58
C PHE A 705 -10.61 1.74 26.80
N ILE A 706 -10.12 2.74 27.55
CA ILE A 706 -9.60 3.98 27.01
C ILE A 706 -8.41 4.46 27.85
N LYS A 707 -7.40 5.01 27.20
CA LYS A 707 -6.24 5.60 27.86
C LYS A 707 -6.54 7.02 28.28
N PHE A 708 -6.29 7.30 29.56
CA PHE A 708 -6.14 8.66 30.07
C PHE A 708 -4.70 8.88 30.50
N ALA A 709 -4.27 10.11 30.67
CA ALA A 709 -2.92 10.40 31.11
C ALA A 709 -2.84 11.68 31.95
N LEU A 710 -1.93 11.63 32.94
CA LEU A 710 -1.52 12.71 33.84
C LEU A 710 -0.03 13.00 33.61
N GLY A 711 0.55 13.95 34.34
CA GLY A 711 1.98 14.17 34.37
C GLY A 711 2.51 15.15 33.32
N GLU A 712 3.78 14.99 32.98
CA GLU A 712 4.51 15.89 32.09
C GLU A 712 4.18 15.66 30.62
N ASN A 713 3.94 14.41 30.23
CA ASN A 713 3.74 14.06 28.82
C ASN A 713 2.55 14.78 28.21
N VAL A 714 1.41 14.83 28.88
CA VAL A 714 0.19 15.49 28.39
C VAL A 714 0.33 16.98 28.18
N LYS A 715 1.30 17.61 28.86
CA LYS A 715 1.62 19.05 28.71
C LYS A 715 2.60 19.30 27.58
N GLN A 716 3.26 18.25 27.08
CA GLN A 716 4.27 18.30 26.02
C GLN A 716 5.43 19.27 26.29
N VAL A 717 5.67 19.63 27.53
CA VAL A 717 6.73 20.57 27.92
C VAL A 717 8.13 19.98 27.86
N ASN A 718 8.22 18.66 27.90
CA ASN A 718 9.46 17.87 27.82
C ASN A 718 9.80 17.39 26.38
N TRP A 719 8.98 17.73 25.39
CA TRP A 719 9.18 17.32 23.99
C TRP A 719 10.18 18.25 23.25
N GLY A 720 11.01 19.00 23.96
CA GLY A 720 12.09 19.81 23.42
C GLY A 720 11.64 21.00 22.57
N ILE A 721 12.52 21.44 21.65
CA ILE A 721 12.27 22.60 20.76
C ILE A 721 11.12 22.34 19.78
N GLN A 722 10.81 21.08 19.52
CA GLN A 722 9.70 20.63 18.67
C GLN A 722 8.38 20.51 19.44
N GLY A 723 8.39 20.72 20.75
CA GLY A 723 7.20 20.66 21.60
C GLY A 723 6.07 21.50 21.03
N ARG A 724 4.91 20.89 20.83
CA ARG A 724 3.73 21.57 20.32
C ARG A 724 3.22 22.53 21.38
N ASN A 725 3.01 23.79 21.02
CA ASN A 725 2.42 24.76 21.92
C ASN A 725 0.90 24.53 21.99
N ARG A 726 0.48 23.46 22.71
CA ARG A 726 -0.89 22.97 22.81
C ARG A 726 -1.37 23.05 24.27
N TYR A 727 -2.64 23.40 24.47
CA TYR A 727 -3.32 23.22 25.76
C TYR A 727 -3.52 21.71 26.06
N PRO A 728 -3.40 21.26 27.34
CA PRO A 728 -2.99 21.97 28.53
C PRO A 728 -1.47 22.05 28.67
N GLN A 729 -0.97 23.09 29.37
CA GLN A 729 0.45 23.28 29.66
C GLN A 729 0.76 23.24 31.18
N SER A 730 -0.22 22.92 31.97
CA SER A 730 -0.10 22.81 33.43
C SER A 730 -0.98 21.67 33.95
N ARG A 731 -0.67 21.19 35.15
CA ARG A 731 -1.48 20.15 35.84
C ARG A 731 -2.91 20.62 36.11
N MET A 732 -3.12 21.91 36.42
CA MET A 732 -4.44 22.51 36.54
C MET A 732 -5.20 22.49 35.22
N GLY A 733 -4.51 22.73 34.09
CA GLY A 733 -5.11 22.64 32.77
C GLY A 733 -5.55 21.19 32.43
N VAL A 734 -4.83 20.18 32.89
CA VAL A 734 -5.22 18.77 32.74
C VAL A 734 -6.54 18.49 33.46
N GLU A 735 -6.68 18.96 34.70
CA GLU A 735 -7.96 18.87 35.45
C GLU A 735 -9.10 19.55 34.68
N GLN A 736 -8.84 20.74 34.11
CA GLN A 736 -9.84 21.48 33.35
C GLN A 736 -10.27 20.74 32.10
N VAL A 737 -9.39 20.01 31.39
CA VAL A 737 -9.76 19.18 30.26
C VAL A 737 -10.76 18.09 30.70
N TYR A 738 -10.50 17.39 31.78
CA TYR A 738 -11.42 16.37 32.26
C TYR A 738 -12.79 16.96 32.65
N GLU A 739 -12.79 18.07 33.38
CA GLU A 739 -14.03 18.78 33.77
C GLU A 739 -14.85 19.20 32.54
N ASP A 740 -14.22 19.76 31.50
CA ASP A 740 -14.90 20.16 30.27
C ASP A 740 -15.52 18.96 29.56
N TYR A 741 -14.71 17.93 29.29
CA TYR A 741 -15.18 16.79 28.51
C TYR A 741 -16.26 15.99 29.23
N PHE A 742 -16.18 15.77 30.53
CA PHE A 742 -17.24 15.08 31.27
C PHE A 742 -18.52 15.92 31.36
N SER A 743 -18.40 17.24 31.51
CA SER A 743 -19.57 18.14 31.45
C SER A 743 -20.26 18.09 30.07
N ARG A 744 -19.49 18.19 29.00
CA ARG A 744 -19.98 18.06 27.62
C ARG A 744 -20.56 16.67 27.36
N GLY A 745 -19.94 15.62 27.87
CA GLY A 745 -20.44 14.25 27.77
C GLY A 745 -21.82 14.06 28.43
N GLN A 746 -22.06 14.67 29.63
CA GLN A 746 -23.37 14.66 30.26
C GLN A 746 -24.44 15.39 29.43
N ALA A 747 -24.08 16.57 28.87
CA ALA A 747 -24.97 17.32 27.96
C ALA A 747 -25.27 16.49 26.72
N TYR A 748 -24.25 15.89 26.10
CA TYR A 748 -24.38 15.04 24.92
C TYR A 748 -25.34 13.85 25.15
N ILE A 749 -25.24 13.17 26.29
CA ILE A 749 -26.17 12.09 26.64
C ILE A 749 -27.62 12.60 26.72
N ALA A 750 -27.82 13.76 27.32
CA ALA A 750 -29.16 14.36 27.44
C ALA A 750 -29.73 14.74 26.06
N ASP A 751 -28.89 15.36 25.20
CA ASP A 751 -29.25 15.75 23.86
C ASP A 751 -29.57 14.55 22.96
N ARG A 752 -28.75 13.51 23.00
CA ARG A 752 -28.97 12.24 22.28
C ARG A 752 -30.26 11.54 22.72
N LYS A 753 -30.60 11.61 23.99
CA LYS A 753 -31.86 11.07 24.50
C LYS A 753 -33.05 11.87 23.96
N ALA A 754 -32.92 13.20 23.87
CA ALA A 754 -33.95 14.09 23.32
C ALA A 754 -34.09 13.96 21.80
N ASN A 755 -32.96 13.79 21.09
CA ASN A 755 -32.90 13.64 19.63
C ASN A 755 -31.95 12.51 19.22
N PRO A 756 -32.42 11.26 19.10
CA PRO A 756 -31.58 10.12 18.70
C PRO A 756 -30.93 10.27 17.33
N ASN A 757 -31.48 11.12 16.46
CA ASN A 757 -30.98 11.34 15.08
C ASN A 757 -30.00 12.53 14.97
N MET A 758 -29.61 13.15 16.09
CA MET A 758 -28.63 14.21 16.06
C MET A 758 -27.27 13.68 15.55
N ARG A 759 -26.40 14.58 15.08
CA ARG A 759 -25.03 14.29 14.68
C ARG A 759 -24.34 13.46 15.77
N LYS A 760 -23.74 12.36 15.38
CA LYS A 760 -22.91 11.54 16.26
C LYS A 760 -21.52 12.15 16.33
N ASP A 761 -21.06 12.44 17.54
CA ASP A 761 -19.72 12.93 17.82
C ASP A 761 -18.93 11.79 18.47
N LEU A 762 -17.92 11.27 17.77
CA LEU A 762 -17.20 10.07 18.20
C LEU A 762 -16.37 10.29 19.47
N ASP A 763 -15.88 11.52 19.69
CA ASP A 763 -15.15 11.89 20.89
C ASP A 763 -16.09 11.86 22.11
N LEU A 764 -17.23 12.54 22.02
CA LEU A 764 -18.25 12.56 23.08
C LEU A 764 -18.98 11.23 23.26
N GLU A 765 -19.08 10.37 22.23
CA GLU A 765 -19.60 9.00 22.38
C GLU A 765 -18.72 8.19 23.35
N ALA A 766 -17.39 8.27 23.22
CA ALA A 766 -16.48 7.56 24.12
C ALA A 766 -16.61 8.07 25.57
N ILE A 767 -16.76 9.37 25.79
CA ILE A 767 -17.01 9.97 27.10
C ILE A 767 -18.37 9.52 27.65
N ALA A 768 -19.40 9.50 26.83
CA ALA A 768 -20.74 9.00 27.23
C ALA A 768 -20.69 7.52 27.64
N GLU A 769 -19.92 6.68 26.95
CA GLU A 769 -19.71 5.28 27.31
C GLU A 769 -19.04 5.14 28.69
N ILE A 770 -18.08 6.02 29.05
CA ILE A 770 -17.47 6.06 30.39
C ILE A 770 -18.53 6.39 31.45
N LEU A 771 -19.31 7.46 31.23
CA LEU A 771 -20.38 7.88 32.16
C LEU A 771 -21.48 6.84 32.32
N GLN A 772 -21.65 5.94 31.35
CA GLN A 772 -22.63 4.84 31.38
C GLN A 772 -22.02 3.51 31.85
N ALA A 773 -20.77 3.51 32.31
CA ALA A 773 -20.04 2.30 32.75
C ALA A 773 -19.93 1.22 31.65
N LYS A 774 -19.80 1.63 30.38
CA LYS A 774 -19.58 0.76 29.22
C LYS A 774 -18.13 0.78 28.73
N ARG A 775 -17.37 1.77 29.18
CA ARG A 775 -15.96 1.96 28.85
C ARG A 775 -15.18 2.28 30.12
N PHE A 776 -14.01 1.70 30.28
CA PHE A 776 -13.22 1.74 31.49
C PHE A 776 -11.91 2.46 31.27
N ILE A 777 -11.44 3.23 32.25
CA ILE A 777 -10.27 4.09 32.15
C ILE A 777 -9.04 3.37 32.68
N THR A 778 -7.99 3.26 31.83
CA THR A 778 -6.60 2.99 32.23
C THR A 778 -5.84 4.30 32.15
N CYS A 779 -5.31 4.79 33.27
CA CYS A 779 -4.73 6.13 33.37
C CYS A 779 -3.23 6.09 33.67
N HIS A 780 -2.39 6.60 32.75
CA HIS A 780 -0.98 6.89 32.97
C HIS A 780 -0.82 7.89 34.14
N SER A 781 0.00 7.58 35.12
CA SER A 781 0.08 8.37 36.36
C SER A 781 1.36 8.14 37.14
N TYR A 782 1.90 9.20 37.73
CA TYR A 782 3.09 9.13 38.59
C TYR A 782 2.86 9.75 39.96
N GLN A 783 2.42 11.00 39.99
CA GLN A 783 2.39 11.82 41.21
C GLN A 783 1.05 11.71 41.96
N GLN A 784 1.13 11.57 43.28
CA GLN A 784 -0.05 11.36 44.15
C GLN A 784 -1.09 12.50 44.10
N GLY A 785 -0.66 13.75 43.87
CA GLY A 785 -1.56 14.90 43.80
C GLY A 785 -2.51 14.81 42.59
N GLU A 786 -1.99 14.39 41.43
CA GLU A 786 -2.76 14.21 40.21
C GLU A 786 -3.65 12.97 40.24
N ILE A 787 -3.17 11.86 40.84
CA ILE A 787 -3.94 10.64 41.08
C ILE A 787 -5.18 10.97 41.95
N ASN A 788 -4.96 11.69 43.05
CA ASN A 788 -6.04 12.10 43.94
C ASN A 788 -7.02 13.09 43.25
N MET A 789 -6.51 13.99 42.39
CA MET A 789 -7.33 14.91 41.61
C MET A 789 -8.28 14.15 40.70
N LEU A 790 -7.80 13.19 39.91
CA LEU A 790 -8.63 12.46 38.96
C LEU A 790 -9.69 11.60 39.68
N MET A 791 -9.37 11.00 40.85
CA MET A 791 -10.38 10.32 41.65
C MET A 791 -11.50 11.27 42.11
N LYS A 792 -11.17 12.51 42.49
CA LYS A 792 -12.18 13.53 42.84
C LYS A 792 -13.05 13.95 41.67
N VAL A 793 -12.46 14.11 40.47
CA VAL A 793 -13.24 14.35 39.25
C VAL A 793 -14.18 13.16 38.98
N ALA A 794 -13.69 11.94 39.12
CA ALA A 794 -14.50 10.74 38.95
C ALA A 794 -15.69 10.69 39.93
N ASP A 795 -15.46 11.01 41.20
CA ASP A 795 -16.53 11.10 42.22
C ASP A 795 -17.58 12.17 41.85
N LYS A 796 -17.14 13.34 41.40
CA LYS A 796 -18.00 14.45 40.96
C LYS A 796 -18.92 14.05 39.81
N TYR A 797 -18.37 13.39 38.78
CA TYR A 797 -19.13 13.00 37.58
C TYR A 797 -19.71 11.59 37.65
N LYS A 798 -19.50 10.88 38.79
CA LYS A 798 -20.03 9.54 39.06
C LYS A 798 -19.57 8.45 38.11
N PHE A 799 -18.31 8.49 37.74
CA PHE A 799 -17.66 7.35 37.13
C PHE A 799 -16.52 6.81 38.00
N ARG A 800 -15.86 5.75 37.61
CA ARG A 800 -14.74 5.16 38.33
C ARG A 800 -13.53 5.04 37.39
N VAL A 801 -12.35 5.44 37.85
CA VAL A 801 -11.11 5.06 37.22
C VAL A 801 -10.89 3.58 37.45
N ASN A 802 -10.66 2.80 36.41
CA ASN A 802 -10.48 1.35 36.55
C ASN A 802 -9.08 1.00 37.05
N THR A 803 -8.06 1.55 36.42
CA THR A 803 -6.65 1.28 36.72
C THR A 803 -5.81 2.54 36.56
N PHE A 804 -4.99 2.83 37.57
CA PHE A 804 -3.85 3.72 37.38
C PHE A 804 -2.64 2.89 36.93
N THR A 805 -2.11 3.20 35.75
CA THR A 805 -0.95 2.49 35.21
C THR A 805 0.31 3.33 35.37
N HIS A 806 1.48 2.68 35.51
CA HIS A 806 2.77 3.25 35.90
C HIS A 806 2.72 4.04 37.22
N ILE A 807 1.78 3.69 38.09
CA ILE A 807 1.56 4.45 39.32
C ILE A 807 2.77 4.31 40.24
N LEU A 808 3.63 5.33 40.34
CA LEU A 808 4.85 5.28 41.10
C LEU A 808 4.69 5.83 42.54
N GLU A 809 3.81 6.80 42.74
CA GLU A 809 3.47 7.31 44.09
C GLU A 809 2.18 6.73 44.65
N GLY A 810 1.72 5.59 44.14
CA GLY A 810 0.51 4.94 44.67
C GLY A 810 0.54 4.62 46.13
N TYR A 811 1.73 4.30 46.67
CA TYR A 811 1.95 4.04 48.09
C TYR A 811 1.54 5.19 49.01
N LYS A 812 1.60 6.46 48.49
CA LYS A 812 1.19 7.66 49.23
C LYS A 812 -0.33 7.83 49.35
N VAL A 813 -1.12 7.19 48.47
CA VAL A 813 -2.55 7.35 48.34
C VAL A 813 -3.30 6.01 48.31
N ALA A 814 -2.69 4.92 48.74
CA ALA A 814 -3.23 3.58 48.62
C ALA A 814 -4.57 3.40 49.37
N ASP A 815 -4.74 4.10 50.50
CA ASP A 815 -6.00 4.14 51.27
C ASP A 815 -7.14 4.75 50.46
N LYS A 816 -6.88 5.86 49.78
CA LYS A 816 -7.86 6.54 48.92
C LYS A 816 -8.20 5.70 47.69
N MET A 817 -7.18 5.08 47.10
CA MET A 817 -7.35 4.14 45.98
C MET A 817 -8.25 2.97 46.36
N LYS A 818 -8.00 2.38 47.53
CA LYS A 818 -8.86 1.31 48.09
C LYS A 818 -10.30 1.78 48.28
N ALA A 819 -10.49 2.99 48.82
CA ALA A 819 -11.83 3.56 49.03
C ALA A 819 -12.57 3.84 47.73
N HIS A 820 -11.84 4.33 46.67
CA HIS A 820 -12.38 4.56 45.35
C HIS A 820 -12.66 3.24 44.61
N GLY A 821 -11.95 2.17 44.94
CA GLY A 821 -12.05 0.87 44.28
C GLY A 821 -11.29 0.77 42.97
N VAL A 822 -10.26 1.64 42.76
CA VAL A 822 -9.38 1.61 41.60
C VAL A 822 -8.28 0.58 41.81
N GLY A 823 -7.88 -0.09 40.72
CA GLY A 823 -6.70 -0.94 40.68
C GLY A 823 -5.40 -0.16 40.35
N ALA A 824 -4.30 -0.84 40.51
CA ALA A 824 -2.97 -0.30 40.25
C ALA A 824 -2.16 -1.20 39.31
N SER A 825 -1.45 -0.63 38.38
CA SER A 825 -0.42 -1.31 37.62
C SER A 825 0.85 -0.49 37.71
N THR A 826 1.97 -1.08 38.08
CA THR A 826 3.19 -0.34 38.41
C THR A 826 4.43 -1.05 37.85
N PHE A 827 5.54 -0.34 37.85
CA PHE A 827 6.87 -0.94 37.69
C PHE A 827 7.38 -1.47 39.04
N SER A 828 8.23 -2.50 39.01
CA SER A 828 8.79 -3.07 40.21
C SER A 828 9.86 -2.18 40.85
N ASP A 829 10.79 -1.63 40.07
CA ASP A 829 11.94 -0.87 40.56
C ASP A 829 12.45 0.17 39.54
N TRP A 830 11.63 0.67 38.63
CA TRP A 830 11.98 1.74 37.71
C TRP A 830 11.85 3.08 38.39
N TRP A 831 12.98 3.77 38.57
CA TRP A 831 13.05 5.10 39.13
C TRP A 831 14.12 5.95 38.44
N ALA A 832 14.06 7.26 38.70
CA ALA A 832 15.07 8.24 38.31
C ALA A 832 15.31 8.39 36.79
N TYR A 833 14.43 7.89 35.91
CA TYR A 833 14.53 8.09 34.45
C TYR A 833 13.94 9.44 33.99
N LYS A 834 13.14 10.07 34.83
CA LYS A 834 12.67 11.46 34.69
C LYS A 834 12.37 12.11 36.05
N TYR A 835 12.29 13.45 36.10
CA TYR A 835 12.14 14.17 37.35
C TYR A 835 10.86 13.84 38.11
N GLU A 836 9.75 13.69 37.44
CA GLU A 836 8.44 13.43 38.09
C GLU A 836 8.33 12.06 38.76
N VAL A 837 9.30 11.19 38.61
CA VAL A 837 9.36 9.87 39.23
C VAL A 837 10.41 9.76 40.33
N ILE A 838 10.91 10.89 40.83
CA ILE A 838 11.97 10.97 41.85
C ILE A 838 11.61 10.25 43.14
N ASP A 839 10.31 10.20 43.50
CA ASP A 839 9.81 9.59 44.70
C ASP A 839 9.35 8.11 44.52
N ALA A 840 9.71 7.49 43.38
CA ALA A 840 9.47 6.07 43.13
C ALA A 840 10.26 5.21 44.16
N ILE A 841 9.64 4.18 44.70
CA ILE A 841 10.26 3.23 45.63
C ILE A 841 9.91 1.79 45.26
N PRO A 842 10.81 0.83 45.52
CA PRO A 842 10.61 -0.59 45.16
C PRO A 842 9.50 -1.28 45.97
N TYR A 843 9.08 -0.68 47.07
CA TYR A 843 8.01 -1.20 47.97
C TYR A 843 6.59 -0.81 47.51
N ASN A 844 6.46 0.03 46.51
CA ASN A 844 5.18 0.61 46.05
C ASN A 844 4.11 -0.46 45.83
N GLY A 845 4.42 -1.48 45.02
CA GLY A 845 3.46 -2.56 44.72
C GLY A 845 3.04 -3.33 45.98
N ALA A 846 4.00 -3.64 46.87
CA ALA A 846 3.75 -4.36 48.12
C ALA A 846 2.88 -3.54 49.09
N ILE A 847 3.13 -2.24 49.22
CA ILE A 847 2.34 -1.36 50.14
C ILE A 847 0.91 -1.28 49.61
N MET A 848 0.67 -1.04 48.32
CA MET A 848 -0.67 -1.01 47.75
C MET A 848 -1.40 -2.35 47.90
N HIS A 849 -0.72 -3.47 47.68
CA HIS A 849 -1.25 -4.82 47.86
C HIS A 849 -1.67 -5.04 49.31
N ASN A 850 -0.83 -4.69 50.30
CA ASN A 850 -1.11 -4.87 51.72
C ASN A 850 -2.31 -4.01 52.20
N VAL A 851 -2.55 -2.86 51.59
CA VAL A 851 -3.75 -2.05 51.83
C VAL A 851 -5.00 -2.70 51.20
N GLY A 852 -4.80 -3.60 50.24
CA GLY A 852 -5.88 -4.36 49.59
C GLY A 852 -6.32 -3.74 48.22
N VAL A 853 -5.45 -2.99 47.57
CA VAL A 853 -5.60 -2.60 46.19
C VAL A 853 -5.24 -3.80 45.29
N VAL A 854 -5.95 -4.02 44.20
CA VAL A 854 -5.55 -5.01 43.19
C VAL A 854 -4.34 -4.47 42.45
N VAL A 855 -3.18 -5.12 42.59
CA VAL A 855 -1.91 -4.65 42.02
C VAL A 855 -1.47 -5.58 40.89
N ALA A 856 -1.09 -4.99 39.76
CA ALA A 856 -0.40 -5.64 38.65
C ALA A 856 0.99 -5.00 38.43
N PHE A 857 1.88 -5.75 37.76
CA PHE A 857 3.10 -5.21 37.16
C PHE A 857 2.98 -5.24 35.64
N ASN A 858 3.42 -4.18 34.97
CA ASN A 858 3.36 -4.02 33.52
C ASN A 858 4.75 -3.69 32.94
N SER A 859 4.84 -3.69 31.63
CA SER A 859 6.11 -3.44 30.96
C SER A 859 6.26 -2.00 30.45
N ASP A 860 5.28 -1.46 29.78
CA ASP A 860 5.42 -0.26 28.92
C ASP A 860 6.63 -0.33 27.96
N ASP A 861 7.13 -1.54 27.72
CA ASP A 861 8.36 -1.79 26.97
C ASP A 861 8.35 -3.18 26.33
N ALA A 862 8.62 -3.23 25.03
CA ALA A 862 8.59 -4.47 24.26
C ALA A 862 9.62 -5.52 24.75
N GLU A 863 10.77 -5.06 25.25
CA GLU A 863 11.85 -5.93 25.74
C GLU A 863 11.63 -6.36 27.19
N MET A 864 11.17 -5.46 28.05
CA MET A 864 10.89 -5.79 29.45
C MET A 864 9.74 -6.77 29.60
N ALA A 865 8.73 -6.70 28.74
CA ALA A 865 7.59 -7.63 28.78
C ALA A 865 8.01 -9.11 28.82
N ARG A 866 9.13 -9.46 28.19
CA ARG A 866 9.68 -10.82 28.21
C ARG A 866 10.19 -11.27 29.59
N ARG A 867 10.27 -10.36 30.55
CA ARG A 867 10.86 -10.58 31.89
C ARG A 867 9.89 -10.21 33.01
N LEU A 868 8.61 -10.10 32.74
CA LEU A 868 7.59 -9.79 33.74
C LEU A 868 7.57 -10.80 34.89
N ASN A 869 7.95 -12.05 34.64
CA ASN A 869 8.14 -13.05 35.69
C ASN A 869 9.23 -12.62 36.70
N GLN A 870 10.31 -12.00 36.25
CA GLN A 870 11.38 -11.49 37.11
C GLN A 870 10.94 -10.21 37.84
N GLU A 871 10.12 -9.37 37.19
CA GLU A 871 9.53 -8.21 37.84
C GLU A 871 8.64 -8.63 39.04
N ALA A 872 7.83 -9.69 38.85
CA ALA A 872 7.05 -10.26 39.92
C ALA A 872 7.91 -10.78 41.08
N GLY A 873 9.06 -11.41 40.80
CA GLY A 873 10.02 -11.87 41.81
C GLY A 873 10.58 -10.75 42.68
N LYS A 874 10.69 -9.52 42.15
CA LYS A 874 11.13 -8.35 42.93
C LYS A 874 10.12 -7.93 44.00
N ALA A 875 8.81 -8.18 43.84
CA ALA A 875 7.83 -7.94 44.88
C ALA A 875 8.08 -8.85 46.11
N VAL A 876 8.53 -10.07 45.89
CA VAL A 876 8.96 -10.97 46.94
C VAL A 876 10.22 -10.44 47.62
N LEU A 877 11.24 -10.08 46.77
CA LEU A 877 12.54 -9.65 47.27
C LEU A 877 12.49 -8.36 48.09
N TYR A 878 11.82 -7.35 47.59
CA TYR A 878 11.79 -6.04 48.22
C TYR A 878 10.65 -5.93 49.27
N GLY A 879 9.45 -6.39 48.90
CA GLY A 879 8.25 -6.14 49.65
C GLY A 879 7.83 -7.28 50.60
N GLY A 880 8.49 -8.46 50.54
CA GLY A 880 8.10 -9.62 51.30
C GLY A 880 6.71 -10.18 50.93
N VAL A 881 6.25 -9.89 49.71
CA VAL A 881 4.98 -10.43 49.18
C VAL A 881 5.12 -11.95 49.05
N PRO A 882 4.15 -12.77 49.51
CA PRO A 882 4.20 -14.20 49.29
C PRO A 882 4.32 -14.57 47.82
N GLU A 883 5.10 -15.59 47.49
CA GLU A 883 5.38 -16.00 46.07
C GLU A 883 4.08 -16.17 45.26
N GLU A 884 3.07 -16.82 45.85
CA GLU A 884 1.76 -17.03 45.20
C GLU A 884 1.04 -15.72 44.88
N GLU A 885 1.14 -14.72 45.76
CA GLU A 885 0.52 -13.42 45.52
C GLU A 885 1.35 -12.58 44.54
N ALA A 886 2.67 -12.64 44.65
CA ALA A 886 3.55 -11.95 43.68
C ALA A 886 3.35 -12.46 42.27
N TRP A 887 3.16 -13.77 42.05
CA TRP A 887 2.87 -14.32 40.73
C TRP A 887 1.53 -13.83 40.17
N LYS A 888 0.54 -13.53 41.02
CA LYS A 888 -0.72 -12.92 40.58
C LYS A 888 -0.54 -11.53 39.99
N PHE A 889 0.53 -10.79 40.35
CA PHE A 889 0.79 -9.44 39.83
C PHE A 889 1.02 -9.39 38.30
N VAL A 890 1.39 -10.51 37.72
CA VAL A 890 1.62 -10.61 36.24
C VAL A 890 0.69 -11.63 35.57
N THR A 891 -0.33 -12.13 36.28
CA THR A 891 -1.24 -13.17 35.76
C THR A 891 -2.69 -12.86 36.10
N LEU A 892 -3.19 -13.22 37.33
CA LEU A 892 -4.58 -13.10 37.73
C LEU A 892 -5.00 -11.63 37.96
N ASN A 893 -4.11 -10.81 38.52
CA ASN A 893 -4.46 -9.42 38.81
C ASN A 893 -4.62 -8.57 37.55
N PRO A 894 -3.69 -8.61 36.53
CA PRO A 894 -3.96 -7.96 35.26
C PRO A 894 -5.23 -8.51 34.60
N ALA A 895 -5.53 -9.84 34.69
CA ALA A 895 -6.80 -10.37 34.20
C ALA A 895 -8.02 -9.73 34.87
N LYS A 896 -7.96 -9.51 36.18
CA LYS A 896 -9.02 -8.80 36.94
C LYS A 896 -9.16 -7.35 36.51
N LEU A 897 -8.02 -6.63 36.37
CA LEU A 897 -8.01 -5.23 35.94
C LEU A 897 -8.57 -5.05 34.51
N LEU A 898 -8.43 -6.07 33.68
CA LEU A 898 -8.93 -6.09 32.31
C LEU A 898 -10.31 -6.75 32.14
N HIS A 899 -10.93 -7.19 33.23
CA HIS A 899 -12.21 -7.91 33.29
C HIS A 899 -12.19 -9.24 32.52
N LEU A 900 -11.05 -9.90 32.47
CA LEU A 900 -10.82 -11.17 31.77
C LEU A 900 -10.65 -12.37 32.70
N ASP A 901 -10.72 -12.17 34.01
CA ASP A 901 -10.43 -13.20 35.02
C ASP A 901 -11.44 -14.37 35.04
N SER A 902 -12.59 -14.22 34.40
CA SER A 902 -13.51 -15.33 34.15
C SER A 902 -12.96 -16.34 33.11
N HIS A 903 -12.07 -15.89 32.23
CA HIS A 903 -11.54 -16.68 31.09
C HIS A 903 -10.08 -17.06 31.24
N MET A 904 -9.24 -16.23 31.87
CA MET A 904 -7.80 -16.41 31.92
C MET A 904 -7.19 -16.00 33.30
N GLY A 905 -5.88 -16.02 33.43
CA GLY A 905 -5.11 -15.57 34.59
C GLY A 905 -4.97 -16.61 35.73
N SER A 906 -5.62 -17.77 35.65
CA SER A 906 -5.46 -18.87 36.62
C SER A 906 -5.66 -20.24 35.98
N LEU A 907 -5.15 -21.29 36.60
CA LEU A 907 -5.32 -22.67 36.14
C LEU A 907 -6.62 -23.24 36.77
N LYS A 908 -7.74 -23.00 36.11
CA LYS A 908 -9.06 -23.51 36.53
C LYS A 908 -9.74 -24.21 35.37
N ALA A 909 -10.40 -25.32 35.65
CA ALA A 909 -11.19 -26.04 34.65
C ALA A 909 -12.21 -25.12 33.97
N GLY A 910 -12.25 -25.17 32.64
CA GLY A 910 -13.12 -24.34 31.82
C GLY A 910 -12.52 -23.00 31.37
N LYS A 911 -11.44 -22.51 31.99
CA LYS A 911 -10.70 -21.36 31.52
C LYS A 911 -9.90 -21.71 30.28
N ASP A 912 -9.47 -20.68 29.54
CA ASP A 912 -8.63 -20.83 28.35
C ASP A 912 -7.30 -21.48 28.69
N ALA A 913 -6.83 -22.37 27.83
CA ALA A 913 -5.56 -23.03 27.99
C ALA A 913 -4.39 -22.14 27.58
N ASP A 914 -4.27 -20.97 28.23
CA ASP A 914 -3.14 -20.07 28.15
C ASP A 914 -2.14 -20.53 29.21
N ILE A 915 -1.15 -21.33 28.81
CA ILE A 915 -0.27 -22.06 29.71
C ILE A 915 1.19 -21.85 29.35
N VAL A 916 2.04 -21.72 30.39
CA VAL A 916 3.48 -21.66 30.21
C VAL A 916 4.13 -22.79 30.98
N LEU A 917 5.00 -23.53 30.30
CA LEU A 917 5.91 -24.51 30.91
C LEU A 917 7.26 -23.81 31.16
N TRP A 918 7.64 -23.72 32.43
CA TRP A 918 8.89 -23.11 32.90
C TRP A 918 9.94 -24.16 33.25
N SER A 919 11.22 -23.86 32.98
CA SER A 919 12.33 -24.71 33.35
C SER A 919 12.56 -24.82 34.86
N ASP A 920 12.12 -23.84 35.67
CA ASP A 920 12.31 -23.70 37.10
C ASP A 920 11.20 -22.85 37.70
N ASN A 921 11.29 -22.51 39.03
CA ASN A 921 10.37 -21.55 39.68
C ASN A 921 10.22 -20.27 38.83
N PRO A 922 9.02 -19.90 38.38
CA PRO A 922 8.81 -18.80 37.46
C PRO A 922 9.32 -17.44 37.97
N LEU A 923 9.40 -17.25 39.29
CA LEU A 923 9.95 -16.02 39.89
C LEU A 923 11.48 -15.97 39.92
N SER A 924 12.15 -17.04 39.53
CA SER A 924 13.61 -17.12 39.46
C SER A 924 14.16 -16.40 38.25
N ILE A 925 15.28 -15.68 38.40
CA ILE A 925 16.00 -15.08 37.27
C ILE A 925 16.61 -16.13 36.30
N TYR A 926 16.70 -17.38 36.73
CA TYR A 926 17.18 -18.50 35.93
C TYR A 926 16.07 -19.21 35.15
N ALA A 927 14.82 -18.99 35.54
CA ALA A 927 13.68 -19.59 34.86
C ALA A 927 13.53 -19.06 33.44
N VAL A 928 13.31 -19.98 32.51
CA VAL A 928 13.00 -19.66 31.13
C VAL A 928 11.69 -20.35 30.73
N ALA A 929 10.85 -19.65 29.96
CA ALA A 929 9.70 -20.28 29.34
C ALA A 929 10.19 -21.28 28.28
N GLU A 930 9.91 -22.56 28.46
CA GLU A 930 10.24 -23.62 27.51
C GLU A 930 9.19 -23.73 26.42
N GLN A 931 7.92 -23.66 26.82
CA GLN A 931 6.78 -23.69 25.90
C GLN A 931 5.71 -22.73 26.38
N THR A 932 5.10 -22.02 25.39
CA THR A 932 3.99 -21.10 25.65
C THR A 932 2.82 -21.47 24.75
N TYR A 933 1.69 -21.71 25.40
CA TYR A 933 0.41 -22.05 24.78
C TYR A 933 -0.56 -20.90 24.94
N VAL A 934 -1.29 -20.59 23.86
CA VAL A 934 -2.43 -19.66 23.86
C VAL A 934 -3.62 -20.39 23.28
N ASP A 935 -4.76 -20.40 23.98
CA ASP A 935 -5.95 -21.19 23.60
C ASP A 935 -5.62 -22.67 23.28
N GLY A 936 -4.69 -23.27 24.05
CA GLY A 936 -4.25 -24.64 23.83
C GLY A 936 -3.40 -24.90 22.59
N ILE A 937 -3.04 -23.83 21.87
CA ILE A 937 -2.13 -23.88 20.70
C ILE A 937 -0.72 -23.51 21.16
N LYS A 938 0.26 -24.35 20.84
CA LYS A 938 1.67 -24.07 21.12
C LYS A 938 2.21 -23.07 20.13
N TYR A 939 2.39 -21.81 20.53
CA TYR A 939 2.96 -20.76 19.70
C TYR A 939 4.45 -20.55 19.86
N PHE A 940 4.99 -20.95 21.01
CA PHE A 940 6.43 -20.89 21.25
C PHE A 940 6.94 -22.20 21.86
N ASP A 941 8.07 -22.66 21.37
CA ASP A 941 8.84 -23.78 21.93
C ASP A 941 10.31 -23.46 21.74
N ARG A 942 11.06 -23.39 22.85
CA ARG A 942 12.48 -22.99 22.86
C ARG A 942 13.39 -23.93 22.07
N ALA A 943 13.07 -25.21 22.03
CA ALA A 943 13.84 -26.16 21.25
C ALA A 943 13.56 -26.01 19.74
N GLU A 944 12.31 -25.84 19.37
CA GLU A 944 11.88 -25.57 17.99
C GLU A 944 12.38 -24.21 17.48
N ASP A 945 12.46 -23.19 18.36
CA ASP A 945 12.98 -21.87 18.02
C ASP A 945 14.44 -21.91 17.53
N LYS A 946 15.28 -22.69 18.19
CA LYS A 946 16.70 -22.89 17.77
C LYS A 946 16.79 -23.49 16.36
N ILE A 947 15.92 -24.45 16.04
CA ILE A 947 15.85 -25.07 14.71
C ILE A 947 15.33 -24.01 13.69
N LYS A 948 14.33 -23.24 14.07
CA LYS A 948 13.75 -22.18 13.23
C LYS A 948 14.80 -21.11 12.89
N GLN A 949 15.62 -20.68 13.84
CA GLN A 949 16.71 -19.72 13.60
C GLN A 949 17.70 -20.24 12.55
N ALA A 950 18.11 -21.49 12.66
CA ALA A 950 18.99 -22.11 11.67
C ALA A 950 18.35 -22.20 10.28
N THR A 951 17.06 -22.55 10.22
CA THR A 951 16.29 -22.62 8.97
C THR A 951 16.16 -21.25 8.31
N ILE A 952 15.91 -20.21 9.09
CA ILE A 952 15.84 -18.81 8.61
C ILE A 952 17.16 -18.41 7.95
N ALA A 953 18.29 -18.67 8.63
CA ALA A 953 19.62 -18.36 8.11
C ALA A 953 19.92 -19.10 6.79
N GLN A 954 19.60 -20.41 6.73
CA GLN A 954 19.78 -21.21 5.51
C GLN A 954 18.93 -20.70 4.34
N GLU A 955 17.65 -20.41 4.58
CA GLU A 955 16.74 -19.94 3.54
C GLU A 955 17.13 -18.53 3.05
N LYS A 956 17.54 -17.65 3.97
CA LYS A 956 18.08 -16.34 3.65
C LYS A 956 19.29 -16.45 2.70
N MET A 957 20.25 -17.28 3.03
CA MET A 957 21.43 -17.50 2.19
C MET A 957 21.10 -18.15 0.85
N ARG A 958 20.13 -19.07 0.81
CA ARG A 958 19.67 -19.69 -0.44
C ARG A 958 19.11 -18.68 -1.41
N LEU A 959 18.25 -17.79 -0.94
CA LEU A 959 17.60 -16.76 -1.73
C LEU A 959 18.59 -15.66 -2.16
N LEU A 960 19.48 -15.22 -1.28
CA LEU A 960 20.51 -14.21 -1.62
C LEU A 960 21.43 -14.71 -2.73
N ARG A 961 21.88 -15.97 -2.69
CA ARG A 961 22.69 -16.57 -3.77
C ARG A 961 21.95 -16.60 -5.12
N ALA A 962 20.64 -16.76 -5.09
CA ALA A 962 19.86 -16.68 -6.31
C ALA A 962 19.80 -15.24 -6.86
N MET A 963 19.63 -14.23 -5.98
CA MET A 963 19.67 -12.83 -6.34
C MET A 963 21.00 -12.39 -6.95
N ASP A 964 22.13 -12.86 -6.37
CA ASP A 964 23.46 -12.60 -6.91
C ASP A 964 23.62 -13.12 -8.34
N LYS A 965 23.11 -14.35 -8.60
CA LYS A 965 23.12 -14.91 -9.96
C LYS A 965 22.26 -14.10 -10.93
N MET A 966 21.10 -13.61 -10.49
CA MET A 966 20.20 -12.79 -11.29
C MET A 966 20.84 -11.42 -11.59
N SER A 967 21.47 -10.79 -10.62
CA SER A 967 22.21 -9.54 -10.78
C SER A 967 23.40 -9.72 -11.74
N ALA A 968 24.16 -10.81 -11.59
CA ALA A 968 25.27 -11.17 -12.50
C ALA A 968 24.77 -11.47 -13.92
N GLY A 969 23.53 -11.95 -14.08
CA GLY A 969 22.83 -12.16 -15.36
C GLY A 969 22.28 -10.87 -16.00
N GLY A 970 22.49 -9.70 -15.36
CA GLY A 970 22.07 -8.40 -15.89
C GLY A 970 20.71 -7.91 -15.44
N MET A 971 20.06 -8.56 -14.47
CA MET A 971 18.86 -8.04 -13.86
C MET A 971 19.15 -6.74 -13.09
N LYS A 972 18.20 -5.80 -13.13
CA LYS A 972 18.28 -4.58 -12.34
C LYS A 972 18.34 -4.94 -10.85
N SER A 973 19.23 -4.30 -10.12
CA SER A 973 19.41 -4.51 -8.70
C SER A 973 19.43 -3.19 -7.95
N GLU A 974 19.01 -3.21 -6.69
CA GLU A 974 19.11 -2.05 -5.78
C GLU A 974 19.94 -2.42 -4.55
N GLY A 975 20.51 -1.37 -3.91
CA GLY A 975 21.26 -1.56 -2.67
C GLY A 975 20.36 -1.95 -1.49
N VAL A 976 20.98 -2.52 -0.46
CA VAL A 976 20.26 -2.89 0.76
C VAL A 976 19.64 -1.66 1.42
N ARG A 977 18.34 -1.73 1.71
CA ARG A 977 17.62 -0.77 2.56
C ARG A 977 17.19 -1.47 3.84
N PRO A 978 17.87 -1.19 4.96
CA PRO A 978 17.49 -1.79 6.22
C PRO A 978 16.07 -1.36 6.61
N LYS A 979 15.27 -2.31 7.10
CA LYS A 979 13.99 -2.00 7.72
C LYS A 979 14.29 -1.43 9.11
N ARG A 980 13.82 -0.21 9.38
CA ARG A 980 13.91 0.38 10.73
C ARG A 980 12.88 -0.34 11.61
N GLU A 981 13.34 -0.95 12.68
CA GLU A 981 12.46 -1.43 13.76
C GLU A 981 12.16 -0.25 14.67
N VAL A 982 10.89 0.06 14.86
CA VAL A 982 10.44 1.11 15.77
C VAL A 982 9.86 0.43 17.00
N LEU A 983 10.47 0.72 18.16
CA LEU A 983 9.95 0.29 19.46
C LEU A 983 9.19 1.48 20.07
N TYR A 984 7.91 1.27 20.32
CA TYR A 984 7.05 2.32 20.86
C TYR A 984 7.00 2.27 22.39
N HIS A 985 6.97 3.44 22.98
CA HIS A 985 6.73 3.70 24.40
C HIS A 985 5.64 4.75 24.55
N CYS A 986 5.13 4.96 25.77
CA CYS A 986 4.15 6.00 26.06
C CYS A 986 4.54 7.38 25.53
N ASP A 987 5.83 7.69 25.53
CA ASP A 987 6.41 8.98 25.15
C ASP A 987 6.86 9.02 23.67
N SER A 988 6.64 7.95 22.89
CA SER A 988 7.10 7.91 21.50
C SER A 988 6.37 8.95 20.67
N GLU A 989 7.16 9.84 20.06
CA GLU A 989 6.69 10.75 19.02
C GLU A 989 6.75 10.04 17.66
N GLU A 990 5.82 10.36 16.77
CA GLU A 990 5.94 9.95 15.39
C GLU A 990 6.98 10.81 14.68
N GLU A 991 7.93 10.16 13.99
CA GLU A 991 8.82 10.80 13.03
C GLU A 991 8.21 10.83 11.62
#